data_172bbd23dbd71efdcbf7b0e8c5e5b866
#
_entry.id   172bbd23dbd71efdcbf7b0e8c5e5b866
#
_cell.length_a   1.000
_cell.length_b   1.000
_cell.length_c   1.000
_cell.angle_alpha   90.00
_cell.angle_beta   90.00
_cell.angle_gamma   90.00
#
_symmetry.space_group_name_H-M   'P 1'
#
loop_
_entity.id
_entity.type
_entity.pdbx_description
1 polymer ?
#
loop_
_entity_poly.entity_id
_entity_poly.type
_entity_poly.pdbx_seq_one_letter_code
_entity_poly.pdbx_strand_id
1 'polypeptide(L)'
;MTRNSVFGRLLLTAGVCSISVLGWAASPPDTKPADAATTAAAPSTKSDNKALHHTDEKAADPSGPPPAADDHFGFLNYYCGKCHNTTDWAGGVAFDAMAPEGIPDDAETWEHAVRKLRGQLMPPAGNRQPPKEARLGFISYMEGELDKAAKANPQPGRVALHRLNRKEYANAVWDLLNVKADVNSMLPQDDVAEGFDNVANVLQVSPSFLDSYLAAARAVAVQAVGDSAVKPMGTQYFAGAFGSTGNGNTGGSQQFFHVEGLPLGTRGGVAVDHVFPADGEYELNIANMAQALWVYNMEFQHHLIATLDGKKFWETDIGGEEDMKSIDQKQDPAVDAINKRLKGIRFKATAGPHKVAVAFLHRTFAESDDKLYQQQPGGGQDRVLRVSSFEVKGPFAVTGISNTPSRAKVYSCTPKSEAEEAPCAQQIIAKIGSMAFRRDLTDSEKGKMLAVFQAGRKADGNFDGGVRRVLTAILANPYFLYRAEPAPQTASPGSIYTINDMEFASRLSFFLWSTVPDEELRKLAANGTLRQPEVLKAQVKRMLADPRSETLSSSFAFQWLNISKLAEIDPDANIFPYAGDPRADYRNELRLFIDSVFREDHNVMDLLGANYTYLNERLALMYGIKNVRGDQWRRVELTDTHRYGLLGKGAVLMLTAYPNRTSPVLRGAWVLERINGTPPASPPPNVESLKDTKPGEKPKTLKEQMAVHRQKPSCFSCHGVMDPLGFALENFDAVGLWRQKDRMAESVIDSSGELPDGTKLNSPDDLRNALLANPDQFVQTLTEKLMTYALGRVTEYHDMPTVRSIVRESAKDNYRFSTIVMQIVQSDPFQKRQVPTDTAPVQKTASR
;
A
#
# COMPACT_ATOMS: atom_id res chain seq x y z
N MET A 1 32.75 53.07 -54.06
CA MET A 1 31.91 53.23 -55.29
C MET A 1 30.65 52.42 -55.04
N THR A 2 29.60 53.11 -54.58
CA THR A 2 28.34 53.35 -55.30
C THR A 2 27.52 52.07 -55.55
N ARG A 3 26.36 51.91 -55.14
CA ARG A 3 25.12 52.60 -54.91
C ARG A 3 23.97 51.60 -54.93
N ASN A 4 23.11 51.73 -53.90
CA ASN A 4 21.63 51.92 -54.00
C ASN A 4 20.76 50.76 -54.48
N SER A 5 19.91 50.31 -53.60
CA SER A 5 18.49 50.62 -53.24
C SER A 5 17.48 49.89 -54.10
N VAL A 6 16.35 49.33 -53.58
CA VAL A 6 15.08 49.96 -53.25
C VAL A 6 14.06 48.91 -52.91
N PHE A 7 13.38 49.11 -51.80
CA PHE A 7 12.00 48.81 -51.41
C PHE A 7 11.19 47.62 -51.97
N GLY A 8 10.54 46.92 -51.01
CA GLY A 8 9.33 46.15 -51.21
C GLY A 8 8.76 45.57 -49.91
N ARG A 9 7.88 46.31 -49.28
CA ARG A 9 7.07 45.85 -48.13
C ARG A 9 6.07 44.78 -48.55
N LEU A 10 5.88 43.73 -47.73
CA LEU A 10 4.54 43.30 -47.39
C LEU A 10 4.54 42.59 -46.01
N LEU A 11 3.67 43.08 -45.15
CA LEU A 11 3.33 42.53 -43.79
C LEU A 11 2.62 41.19 -43.96
N LEU A 12 2.90 40.25 -43.04
CA LEU A 12 1.86 39.41 -42.43
C LEU A 12 2.35 38.88 -41.08
N THR A 13 1.57 39.23 -40.10
CA THR A 13 1.68 38.93 -38.65
C THR A 13 1.45 37.46 -38.32
N ALA A 14 2.27 36.89 -37.48
CA ALA A 14 1.87 35.80 -36.61
C ALA A 14 2.60 35.92 -35.25
N GLY A 15 1.85 36.22 -34.25
CA GLY A 15 2.32 36.50 -32.90
C GLY A 15 2.74 35.25 -32.14
N VAL A 16 3.85 35.38 -31.47
CA VAL A 16 4.29 34.46 -30.41
C VAL A 16 3.87 35.05 -29.10
N CYS A 17 2.90 34.43 -28.43
CA CYS A 17 2.53 34.77 -27.06
C CYS A 17 3.46 34.02 -26.08
N SER A 18 4.38 34.77 -25.50
CA SER A 18 5.06 34.40 -24.28
C SER A 18 4.20 34.86 -23.12
N ILE A 19 3.68 33.92 -22.31
CA ILE A 19 2.95 34.26 -21.10
C ILE A 19 3.89 34.01 -19.90
N SER A 20 4.37 35.11 -19.35
CA SER A 20 4.95 35.16 -18.02
C SER A 20 3.81 35.35 -17.02
N VAL A 21 3.59 34.41 -16.14
CA VAL A 21 2.60 34.51 -15.07
C VAL A 21 3.31 34.94 -13.80
N LEU A 22 3.18 36.23 -13.48
CA LEU A 22 3.35 36.74 -12.12
C LEU A 22 1.95 36.86 -11.52
N GLY A 23 1.65 35.98 -10.57
CA GLY A 23 0.39 36.01 -9.84
C GLY A 23 0.36 37.08 -8.75
N TRP A 24 -0.59 37.94 -8.79
CA TRP A 24 -1.07 38.68 -7.64
C TRP A 24 -2.49 38.24 -7.33
N ALA A 25 -2.68 37.80 -6.07
CA ALA A 25 -3.97 37.46 -5.53
C ALA A 25 -4.76 38.74 -5.29
N ALA A 26 -5.93 38.87 -5.93
CA ALA A 26 -6.95 39.81 -5.58
C ALA A 26 -8.14 39.05 -4.99
N SER A 27 -8.55 39.44 -3.78
CA SER A 27 -9.74 38.96 -3.09
C SER A 27 -11.00 39.36 -3.82
N PRO A 28 -12.03 38.50 -3.95
CA PRO A 28 -13.35 38.94 -4.42
C PRO A 28 -14.16 39.58 -3.28
N PRO A 29 -15.13 40.43 -3.61
CA PRO A 29 -15.90 41.21 -2.63
C PRO A 29 -16.98 40.37 -1.93
N ASP A 30 -17.26 40.77 -0.69
CA ASP A 30 -18.31 40.25 0.17
C ASP A 30 -19.68 40.21 -0.51
N THR A 31 -20.21 39.02 -0.68
CA THR A 31 -21.65 38.83 -0.88
C THR A 31 -22.20 38.01 0.30
N LYS A 32 -23.14 38.63 1.03
CA LYS A 32 -23.94 38.00 2.08
C LYS A 32 -24.59 36.70 1.57
N PRO A 33 -24.60 35.63 2.35
CA PRO A 33 -25.36 34.44 1.99
C PRO A 33 -26.86 34.73 2.19
N ALA A 34 -27.63 34.46 1.15
CA ALA A 34 -29.06 34.25 1.27
C ALA A 34 -29.34 32.90 1.94
N ASP A 35 -30.37 32.84 2.72
CA ASP A 35 -30.85 31.67 3.46
C ASP A 35 -30.88 30.44 2.56
N ALA A 36 -30.07 29.44 2.95
CA ALA A 36 -30.07 28.13 2.32
C ALA A 36 -31.15 27.28 2.94
N ALA A 37 -32.04 26.84 2.08
CA ALA A 37 -33.08 25.89 2.36
C ALA A 37 -32.55 24.59 3.02
N THR A 38 -33.28 24.17 4.01
CA THR A 38 -33.32 22.86 4.66
C THR A 38 -33.09 21.71 3.67
N THR A 39 -31.96 21.00 3.80
CA THR A 39 -31.81 19.67 3.26
C THR A 39 -32.65 18.70 4.08
N ALA A 40 -33.64 18.10 3.43
CA ALA A 40 -34.49 17.07 3.98
C ALA A 40 -33.66 15.88 4.50
N ALA A 41 -33.79 15.62 5.79
CA ALA A 41 -33.39 14.34 6.40
C ALA A 41 -34.24 13.22 5.79
N ALA A 42 -33.61 12.10 5.50
CA ALA A 42 -34.29 10.88 5.11
C ALA A 42 -35.33 10.49 6.20
N PRO A 43 -36.48 9.94 5.83
CA PRO A 43 -37.48 9.59 6.82
C PRO A 43 -36.97 8.38 7.64
N SER A 44 -36.69 8.61 8.92
CA SER A 44 -36.60 7.54 9.89
C SER A 44 -38.01 6.94 10.02
N THR A 45 -38.14 5.67 9.72
CA THR A 45 -39.33 4.90 10.06
C THR A 45 -39.49 4.95 11.59
N LYS A 46 -40.43 5.73 12.07
CA LYS A 46 -40.87 5.66 13.46
C LYS A 46 -41.47 4.29 13.65
N SER A 47 -40.76 3.42 14.38
CA SER A 47 -41.43 2.31 15.04
C SER A 47 -42.22 2.92 16.17
N ASP A 48 -43.51 2.59 16.25
CA ASP A 48 -44.38 2.95 17.38
C ASP A 48 -43.88 2.19 18.63
N ASN A 49 -42.90 2.75 19.31
CA ASN A 49 -42.50 2.30 20.63
C ASN A 49 -43.54 2.81 21.65
N LYS A 50 -44.38 1.90 22.10
CA LYS A 50 -45.14 2.09 23.33
C LYS A 50 -44.14 2.47 24.42
N ALA A 51 -44.25 3.73 24.90
CA ALA A 51 -43.53 4.20 26.05
C ALA A 51 -43.91 3.31 27.25
N LEU A 52 -43.00 2.45 27.66
CA LEU A 52 -43.04 1.81 28.96
C LEU A 52 -42.65 2.88 29.97
N HIS A 53 -43.63 3.29 30.76
CA HIS A 53 -43.40 4.11 31.93
C HIS A 53 -42.42 3.38 32.88
N HIS A 54 -41.20 3.80 32.87
CA HIS A 54 -40.26 3.51 33.94
C HIS A 54 -40.58 4.48 35.07
N THR A 55 -40.78 3.92 36.25
CA THR A 55 -40.90 4.60 37.55
C THR A 55 -39.75 5.58 37.74
N ASP A 56 -40.07 6.77 38.28
CA ASP A 56 -39.17 7.84 38.67
C ASP A 56 -37.96 7.34 39.48
N GLU A 57 -36.93 6.79 38.80
CA GLU A 57 -35.62 6.67 39.41
C GLU A 57 -34.87 7.99 39.13
N LYS A 58 -34.74 8.79 40.19
CA LYS A 58 -33.96 10.02 40.20
C LYS A 58 -32.63 9.81 39.49
N ALA A 59 -32.34 10.65 38.51
CA ALA A 59 -31.00 10.78 37.92
C ALA A 59 -29.97 10.72 39.06
N ALA A 60 -29.04 9.74 38.97
CA ALA A 60 -28.10 9.50 40.05
C ALA A 60 -27.31 10.79 40.34
N ASP A 61 -27.30 11.18 41.61
CA ASP A 61 -26.54 12.34 42.10
C ASP A 61 -25.06 12.11 41.73
N PRO A 62 -24.43 12.98 40.85
CA PRO A 62 -23.04 12.83 40.45
C PRO A 62 -22.04 12.94 41.62
N SER A 63 -22.50 13.27 42.84
CA SER A 63 -21.69 13.33 44.05
C SER A 63 -21.73 12.05 44.91
N GLY A 64 -22.56 11.03 44.50
CA GLY A 64 -22.69 9.76 45.22
C GLY A 64 -21.46 8.85 45.13
N PRO A 65 -21.42 7.76 45.89
CA PRO A 65 -20.37 6.75 45.81
C PRO A 65 -20.44 6.02 44.46
N PRO A 66 -19.28 5.46 43.96
CA PRO A 66 -19.29 4.69 42.72
C PRO A 66 -20.25 3.50 42.84
N PRO A 67 -20.88 3.08 41.73
CA PRO A 67 -21.81 1.94 41.71
C PRO A 67 -21.11 0.63 42.07
N ALA A 68 -21.86 -0.37 42.50
CA ALA A 68 -21.35 -1.72 42.69
C ALA A 68 -20.79 -2.30 41.37
N ALA A 69 -19.88 -3.26 41.46
CA ALA A 69 -19.19 -3.78 40.26
C ALA A 69 -20.11 -4.53 39.27
N ASP A 70 -21.26 -5.01 39.76
CA ASP A 70 -22.30 -5.71 39.00
C ASP A 70 -23.44 -4.78 38.53
N ASP A 71 -23.45 -3.51 39.00
CA ASP A 71 -24.40 -2.49 38.57
C ASP A 71 -23.90 -1.80 37.27
N HIS A 72 -24.10 -2.46 36.12
CA HIS A 72 -23.63 -2.00 34.83
C HIS A 72 -24.34 -0.74 34.30
N PHE A 73 -25.63 -0.57 34.63
CA PHE A 73 -26.35 0.64 34.24
C PHE A 73 -26.11 1.79 35.23
N GLY A 74 -25.85 1.51 36.48
CA GLY A 74 -25.29 2.48 37.44
C GLY A 74 -23.93 3.00 36.99
N PHE A 75 -23.07 2.13 36.42
CA PHE A 75 -21.79 2.52 35.79
C PHE A 75 -22.00 3.56 34.69
N LEU A 76 -22.96 3.33 33.75
CA LEU A 76 -23.27 4.27 32.66
C LEU A 76 -23.75 5.62 33.21
N ASN A 77 -24.71 5.59 34.14
CA ASN A 77 -25.23 6.82 34.73
C ASN A 77 -24.14 7.63 35.46
N TYR A 78 -23.24 6.94 36.19
CA TYR A 78 -22.23 7.59 37.01
C TYR A 78 -21.05 8.15 36.18
N TYR A 79 -20.60 7.45 35.14
CA TYR A 79 -19.44 7.87 34.34
C TYR A 79 -19.82 8.52 32.99
N CYS A 80 -20.97 8.21 32.43
CA CYS A 80 -21.35 8.62 31.08
C CYS A 80 -22.59 9.54 31.05
N GLY A 81 -23.51 9.38 31.99
CA GLY A 81 -24.82 10.06 32.02
C GLY A 81 -24.76 11.59 32.08
N LYS A 82 -23.64 12.17 32.55
CA LYS A 82 -23.45 13.63 32.52
C LYS A 82 -23.53 14.25 31.12
N CYS A 83 -23.09 13.51 30.07
CA CYS A 83 -23.03 14.00 28.71
C CYS A 83 -23.95 13.21 27.76
N HIS A 84 -24.11 11.90 28.02
CA HIS A 84 -24.92 11.00 27.19
C HIS A 84 -26.30 10.78 27.82
N ASN A 85 -27.10 11.83 27.81
CA ASN A 85 -28.45 11.86 28.35
C ASN A 85 -29.42 12.49 27.34
N THR A 86 -30.74 12.39 27.62
CA THR A 86 -31.80 12.91 26.74
C THR A 86 -31.86 14.43 26.63
N THR A 87 -31.07 15.16 27.44
CA THR A 87 -30.95 16.63 27.36
C THR A 87 -29.82 17.04 26.45
N ASP A 88 -28.62 16.43 26.62
CA ASP A 88 -27.38 16.87 25.96
C ASP A 88 -27.06 16.09 24.66
N TRP A 89 -27.50 14.84 24.55
CA TRP A 89 -27.30 13.97 23.39
C TRP A 89 -25.86 13.98 22.83
N ALA A 90 -24.87 13.96 23.72
CA ALA A 90 -23.47 14.03 23.29
C ALA A 90 -23.12 12.89 22.30
N GLY A 91 -22.61 13.26 21.11
CA GLY A 91 -22.30 12.28 20.05
C GLY A 91 -23.53 11.53 19.51
N GLY A 92 -24.74 12.05 19.72
CA GLY A 92 -25.98 11.42 19.25
C GLY A 92 -26.44 10.21 20.10
N VAL A 93 -25.94 10.06 21.32
CA VAL A 93 -26.24 8.93 22.21
C VAL A 93 -26.77 9.42 23.55
N ALA A 94 -27.88 8.82 24.03
CA ALA A 94 -28.48 9.06 25.34
C ALA A 94 -28.72 7.72 26.05
N PHE A 95 -27.81 7.37 26.98
CA PHE A 95 -27.87 6.06 27.67
C PHE A 95 -29.03 5.94 28.67
N ASP A 96 -29.57 7.07 29.13
CA ASP A 96 -30.78 7.12 29.97
C ASP A 96 -32.09 6.77 29.21
N ALA A 97 -32.03 6.76 27.87
CA ALA A 97 -33.14 6.29 27.02
C ALA A 97 -32.95 4.82 26.56
N MET A 98 -31.84 4.17 26.92
CA MET A 98 -31.52 2.80 26.52
C MET A 98 -31.73 1.84 27.69
N ALA A 99 -32.37 0.70 27.42
CA ALA A 99 -32.64 -0.34 28.43
C ALA A 99 -31.76 -1.59 28.18
N PRO A 100 -31.48 -2.40 29.22
CA PRO A 100 -30.74 -3.64 29.07
C PRO A 100 -31.33 -4.59 28.01
N GLU A 101 -32.65 -4.66 27.94
CA GLU A 101 -33.39 -5.51 27.01
C GLU A 101 -33.24 -5.06 25.55
N GLY A 102 -32.93 -3.76 25.33
CA GLY A 102 -32.71 -3.16 24.01
C GLY A 102 -31.28 -3.29 23.50
N ILE A 103 -30.34 -3.89 24.24
CA ILE A 103 -28.94 -4.05 23.78
C ILE A 103 -28.86 -4.68 22.38
N PRO A 104 -29.62 -5.73 22.02
CA PRO A 104 -29.60 -6.31 20.69
C PRO A 104 -30.02 -5.35 19.56
N ASP A 105 -30.98 -4.46 19.86
CA ASP A 105 -31.53 -3.51 18.89
C ASP A 105 -30.58 -2.33 18.61
N ASP A 106 -29.76 -1.97 19.59
CA ASP A 106 -28.79 -0.87 19.56
C ASP A 106 -27.34 -1.39 19.49
N ALA A 107 -27.12 -2.61 18.98
CA ALA A 107 -25.82 -3.30 18.99
C ALA A 107 -24.68 -2.47 18.38
N GLU A 108 -24.93 -1.73 17.29
CA GLU A 108 -23.94 -0.85 16.67
C GLU A 108 -23.44 0.24 17.63
N THR A 109 -24.34 0.90 18.32
CA THR A 109 -24.04 1.94 19.32
C THR A 109 -23.21 1.37 20.46
N TRP A 110 -23.58 0.18 20.96
CA TRP A 110 -22.88 -0.47 22.05
C TRP A 110 -21.48 -0.95 21.65
N GLU A 111 -21.29 -1.50 20.45
CA GLU A 111 -19.96 -1.84 19.93
C GLU A 111 -19.07 -0.60 19.81
N HIS A 112 -19.63 0.53 19.39
CA HIS A 112 -18.90 1.81 19.35
C HIS A 112 -18.52 2.29 20.76
N ALA A 113 -19.43 2.16 21.75
CA ALA A 113 -19.16 2.51 23.14
C ALA A 113 -18.05 1.64 23.74
N VAL A 114 -18.11 0.31 23.54
CA VAL A 114 -17.06 -0.63 23.95
C VAL A 114 -15.71 -0.27 23.34
N ARG A 115 -15.67 0.02 22.04
CA ARG A 115 -14.45 0.43 21.35
C ARG A 115 -13.83 1.69 21.97
N LYS A 116 -14.65 2.73 22.29
CA LYS A 116 -14.19 3.96 22.93
C LYS A 116 -13.66 3.72 24.36
N LEU A 117 -14.31 2.84 25.12
CA LEU A 117 -13.87 2.45 26.46
C LEU A 117 -12.55 1.67 26.44
N ARG A 118 -12.36 0.75 25.49
CA ARG A 118 -11.09 0.02 25.29
C ARG A 118 -9.93 0.96 25.01
N GLY A 119 -10.14 1.96 24.17
CA GLY A 119 -9.13 2.99 23.82
C GLY A 119 -8.93 4.07 24.87
N GLN A 120 -9.64 4.02 26.00
CA GLN A 120 -9.65 5.07 27.03
C GLN A 120 -10.02 6.47 26.48
N LEU A 121 -10.75 6.51 25.37
CA LEU A 121 -11.23 7.74 24.74
C LEU A 121 -12.53 8.25 25.39
N MET A 122 -13.20 7.38 26.16
CA MET A 122 -14.38 7.69 26.96
C MET A 122 -14.24 7.08 28.36
N PRO A 123 -14.62 7.81 29.41
CA PRO A 123 -14.90 9.25 29.41
C PRO A 123 -13.72 10.06 28.90
N PRO A 124 -13.95 11.26 28.28
CA PRO A 124 -12.86 12.09 27.79
C PRO A 124 -11.86 12.46 28.89
N ALA A 125 -10.58 12.56 28.56
CA ALA A 125 -9.54 12.97 29.51
C ALA A 125 -9.92 14.28 30.22
N GLY A 126 -9.66 14.36 31.53
CA GLY A 126 -10.07 15.48 32.38
C GLY A 126 -11.46 15.32 33.01
N ASN A 127 -12.23 14.32 32.61
CA ASN A 127 -13.47 13.94 33.31
C ASN A 127 -13.21 12.78 34.29
N ARG A 128 -14.21 12.44 35.09
CA ARG A 128 -14.16 11.31 36.03
C ARG A 128 -13.86 10.02 35.25
N GLN A 129 -12.77 9.34 35.60
CA GLN A 129 -12.39 8.08 34.98
C GLN A 129 -12.80 6.88 35.83
N PRO A 130 -13.33 5.81 35.25
CA PRO A 130 -13.57 4.57 35.96
C PRO A 130 -12.25 3.86 36.33
N PRO A 131 -12.19 3.19 37.51
CA PRO A 131 -11.09 2.27 37.79
C PRO A 131 -10.94 1.22 36.67
N LYS A 132 -9.72 0.77 36.43
CA LYS A 132 -9.42 -0.18 35.35
C LYS A 132 -10.29 -1.44 35.41
N GLU A 133 -10.45 -1.98 36.62
CA GLU A 133 -11.24 -3.19 36.87
C GLU A 133 -12.74 -2.98 36.56
N ALA A 134 -13.30 -1.83 36.96
CA ALA A 134 -14.70 -1.49 36.68
C ALA A 134 -14.92 -1.28 35.17
N ARG A 135 -13.99 -0.61 34.48
CA ARG A 135 -14.03 -0.43 33.03
C ARG A 135 -14.00 -1.77 32.30
N LEU A 136 -13.06 -2.65 32.65
CA LEU A 136 -12.92 -3.96 32.03
C LEU A 136 -14.12 -4.86 32.33
N GLY A 137 -14.68 -4.80 33.56
CA GLY A 137 -15.89 -5.53 33.95
C GLY A 137 -17.09 -5.11 33.11
N PHE A 138 -17.30 -3.80 32.93
CA PHE A 138 -18.38 -3.28 32.07
C PHE A 138 -18.19 -3.70 30.60
N ILE A 139 -16.98 -3.59 30.06
CA ILE A 139 -16.66 -4.04 28.69
C ILE A 139 -17.00 -5.52 28.53
N SER A 140 -16.56 -6.37 29.45
CA SER A 140 -16.80 -7.81 29.41
C SER A 140 -18.30 -8.16 29.45
N TYR A 141 -19.07 -7.45 30.27
CA TYR A 141 -20.53 -7.59 30.34
C TYR A 141 -21.17 -7.26 28.98
N MET A 142 -20.90 -6.06 28.46
CA MET A 142 -21.49 -5.61 27.19
C MET A 142 -21.11 -6.54 26.00
N GLU A 143 -19.87 -6.96 25.93
CA GLU A 143 -19.44 -7.93 24.91
C GLU A 143 -20.14 -9.28 25.06
N GLY A 144 -20.38 -9.72 26.30
CA GLY A 144 -21.13 -10.95 26.56
C GLY A 144 -22.59 -10.87 26.08
N GLU A 145 -23.27 -9.75 26.29
CA GLU A 145 -24.66 -9.55 25.82
C GLU A 145 -24.73 -9.41 24.31
N LEU A 146 -23.79 -8.67 23.70
CA LEU A 146 -23.68 -8.53 22.25
C LEU A 146 -23.36 -9.87 21.55
N ASP A 147 -22.47 -10.69 22.13
CA ASP A 147 -22.15 -12.03 21.63
C ASP A 147 -23.38 -12.97 21.69
N LYS A 148 -24.19 -12.88 22.76
CA LYS A 148 -25.44 -13.66 22.89
C LYS A 148 -26.46 -13.24 21.83
N ALA A 149 -26.64 -11.92 21.63
CA ALA A 149 -27.54 -11.36 20.63
C ALA A 149 -27.19 -11.82 19.21
N ALA A 150 -25.92 -11.72 18.85
CA ALA A 150 -25.43 -12.14 17.55
C ALA A 150 -25.57 -13.66 17.31
N LYS A 151 -25.39 -14.49 18.35
CA LYS A 151 -25.61 -15.93 18.27
C LYS A 151 -27.07 -16.29 18.00
N ALA A 152 -28.00 -15.50 18.56
CA ALA A 152 -29.45 -15.67 18.34
C ALA A 152 -29.86 -15.24 16.92
N ASN A 153 -29.18 -14.25 16.33
CA ASN A 153 -29.48 -13.73 14.99
C ASN A 153 -28.20 -13.58 14.15
N PRO A 154 -27.65 -14.68 13.61
CA PRO A 154 -26.41 -14.67 12.82
C PRO A 154 -26.53 -13.80 11.57
N GLN A 155 -25.53 -12.93 11.35
CA GLN A 155 -25.44 -12.07 10.16
C GLN A 155 -24.05 -12.21 9.53
N PRO A 156 -23.85 -13.05 8.50
CA PRO A 156 -22.56 -13.23 7.86
C PRO A 156 -22.16 -12.03 6.98
N GLY A 157 -23.01 -11.04 6.86
CA GLY A 157 -22.78 -9.86 6.06
C GLY A 157 -22.94 -10.09 4.54
N ARG A 158 -22.71 -9.03 3.79
CA ARG A 158 -22.83 -8.99 2.31
C ARG A 158 -21.54 -8.45 1.72
N VAL A 159 -21.18 -8.91 0.54
CA VAL A 159 -20.08 -8.35 -0.24
C VAL A 159 -20.64 -7.92 -1.59
N ALA A 160 -20.32 -6.71 -2.01
CA ALA A 160 -20.60 -6.26 -3.38
C ALA A 160 -19.83 -7.09 -4.40
N LEU A 161 -20.18 -6.96 -5.67
CA LEU A 161 -19.43 -7.61 -6.74
C LEU A 161 -17.98 -7.14 -6.71
N HIS A 162 -17.06 -8.05 -6.37
CA HIS A 162 -15.67 -7.74 -6.09
C HIS A 162 -14.82 -7.77 -7.37
N ARG A 163 -14.37 -6.62 -7.86
CA ARG A 163 -13.39 -6.50 -8.93
C ARG A 163 -11.99 -6.79 -8.41
N LEU A 164 -11.13 -7.41 -9.22
CA LEU A 164 -9.70 -7.50 -8.89
C LEU A 164 -9.10 -6.09 -8.81
N ASN A 165 -8.37 -5.80 -7.75
CA ASN A 165 -7.55 -4.61 -7.68
C ASN A 165 -6.26 -4.78 -8.51
N ARG A 166 -5.44 -3.73 -8.63
CA ARG A 166 -4.18 -3.76 -9.40
C ARG A 166 -3.26 -4.91 -8.98
N LYS A 167 -3.09 -5.13 -7.68
CA LYS A 167 -2.19 -6.15 -7.14
C LYS A 167 -2.71 -7.56 -7.43
N GLU A 168 -3.98 -7.78 -7.20
CA GLU A 168 -4.64 -9.05 -7.50
C GLU A 168 -4.59 -9.37 -9.00
N TYR A 169 -4.80 -8.35 -9.87
CA TYR A 169 -4.66 -8.50 -11.32
C TYR A 169 -3.22 -8.87 -11.72
N ALA A 170 -2.22 -8.16 -11.20
CA ALA A 170 -0.81 -8.45 -11.49
C ALA A 170 -0.40 -9.86 -11.07
N ASN A 171 -0.79 -10.26 -9.87
CA ASN A 171 -0.48 -11.60 -9.33
C ASN A 171 -1.20 -12.70 -10.13
N ALA A 172 -2.48 -12.47 -10.49
CA ALA A 172 -3.23 -13.42 -11.32
C ALA A 172 -2.61 -13.58 -12.71
N VAL A 173 -2.18 -12.48 -13.34
CA VAL A 173 -1.47 -12.50 -14.64
C VAL A 173 -0.14 -13.24 -14.51
N TRP A 174 0.61 -13.04 -13.44
CA TRP A 174 1.84 -13.78 -13.17
C TRP A 174 1.59 -15.28 -13.06
N ASP A 175 0.62 -15.70 -12.24
CA ASP A 175 0.33 -17.11 -12.04
C ASP A 175 -0.27 -17.80 -13.26
N LEU A 176 -1.05 -17.08 -14.08
CA LEU A 176 -1.62 -17.61 -15.30
C LEU A 176 -0.60 -17.70 -16.43
N LEU A 177 0.24 -16.69 -16.61
CA LEU A 177 1.03 -16.46 -17.82
C LEU A 177 2.53 -16.29 -17.59
N ASN A 178 2.98 -16.22 -16.33
CA ASN A 178 4.37 -15.87 -15.98
C ASN A 178 4.84 -14.54 -16.61
N VAL A 179 3.93 -13.54 -16.63
CA VAL A 179 4.18 -12.18 -17.12
C VAL A 179 4.14 -11.20 -15.96
N LYS A 180 5.22 -10.46 -15.74
CA LYS A 180 5.30 -9.37 -14.76
C LYS A 180 4.67 -8.10 -15.34
N ALA A 181 3.36 -7.94 -15.14
CA ALA A 181 2.63 -6.77 -15.65
C ALA A 181 2.95 -5.51 -14.82
N ASP A 182 3.34 -4.42 -15.49
CA ASP A 182 3.46 -3.11 -14.84
C ASP A 182 2.08 -2.45 -14.70
N VAL A 183 1.35 -2.90 -13.70
CA VAL A 183 -0.03 -2.43 -13.44
C VAL A 183 -0.09 -0.95 -13.07
N ASN A 184 0.99 -0.35 -12.55
CA ASN A 184 1.00 1.05 -12.17
C ASN A 184 0.95 1.98 -13.40
N SER A 185 1.55 1.57 -14.50
CA SER A 185 1.47 2.29 -15.78
C SER A 185 0.24 1.92 -16.61
N MET A 186 -0.32 0.70 -16.42
CA MET A 186 -1.40 0.16 -17.26
C MET A 186 -2.79 0.44 -16.72
N LEU A 187 -2.98 0.48 -15.40
CA LEU A 187 -4.28 0.55 -14.76
C LEU A 187 -4.41 1.80 -13.88
N PRO A 188 -5.61 2.40 -13.78
CA PRO A 188 -5.89 3.47 -12.85
C PRO A 188 -5.68 3.02 -11.40
N GLN A 189 -5.40 3.96 -10.49
CA GLN A 189 -5.29 3.66 -9.07
C GLN A 189 -6.63 3.20 -8.50
N ASP A 190 -6.58 2.20 -7.61
CA ASP A 190 -7.74 1.73 -6.89
C ASP A 190 -8.08 2.68 -5.74
N ASP A 191 -9.38 2.87 -5.49
CA ASP A 191 -9.86 3.57 -4.31
C ASP A 191 -9.69 2.69 -3.06
N VAL A 192 -9.60 3.33 -1.89
CA VAL A 192 -9.37 2.65 -0.61
C VAL A 192 -10.51 2.91 0.37
N ALA A 193 -10.85 1.89 1.17
CA ALA A 193 -11.74 2.01 2.33
C ALA A 193 -11.04 1.44 3.56
N GLU A 194 -11.09 2.14 4.68
CA GLU A 194 -10.39 1.75 5.93
C GLU A 194 -8.89 1.44 5.72
N GLY A 195 -8.28 2.05 4.68
CA GLY A 195 -6.90 1.83 4.30
C GLY A 195 -6.66 0.66 3.36
N PHE A 196 -7.68 -0.11 2.97
CA PHE A 196 -7.57 -1.29 2.08
C PHE A 196 -8.09 -1.00 0.68
N ASP A 197 -7.33 -1.42 -0.33
CA ASP A 197 -7.63 -1.29 -1.77
C ASP A 197 -8.35 -2.51 -2.35
N ASN A 198 -8.66 -3.52 -1.51
CA ASN A 198 -9.40 -4.72 -1.90
C ASN A 198 -10.84 -4.75 -1.37
N VAL A 199 -11.37 -3.62 -0.89
CA VAL A 199 -12.75 -3.52 -0.41
C VAL A 199 -13.71 -3.31 -1.59
N ALA A 200 -14.60 -4.28 -1.82
CA ALA A 200 -15.45 -4.34 -3.02
C ALA A 200 -16.32 -3.08 -3.25
N ASN A 201 -16.84 -2.47 -2.17
CA ASN A 201 -17.76 -1.32 -2.27
C ASN A 201 -17.12 -0.07 -2.89
N VAL A 202 -15.79 0.08 -2.81
CA VAL A 202 -15.06 1.22 -3.39
C VAL A 202 -14.43 0.89 -4.73
N LEU A 203 -14.34 -0.37 -5.13
CA LEU A 203 -13.79 -0.82 -6.40
C LEU A 203 -14.78 -0.61 -7.57
N GLN A 204 -15.21 0.63 -7.77
CA GLN A 204 -16.15 1.00 -8.82
C GLN A 204 -15.50 0.90 -10.21
N VAL A 205 -16.33 0.77 -11.24
CA VAL A 205 -15.91 0.63 -12.63
C VAL A 205 -16.58 1.69 -13.48
N SER A 206 -15.78 2.53 -14.11
CA SER A 206 -16.23 3.44 -15.17
C SER A 206 -15.91 2.85 -16.55
N PRO A 207 -16.51 3.36 -17.64
CA PRO A 207 -16.14 2.97 -19.00
C PRO A 207 -14.62 3.09 -19.27
N SER A 208 -13.98 4.13 -18.79
CA SER A 208 -12.52 4.34 -18.94
C SER A 208 -11.69 3.27 -18.22
N PHE A 209 -12.21 2.72 -17.12
CA PHE A 209 -11.59 1.57 -16.44
C PHE A 209 -11.61 0.33 -17.35
N LEU A 210 -12.73 0.03 -18.00
CA LEU A 210 -12.84 -1.11 -18.91
C LEU A 210 -11.87 -0.99 -20.09
N ASP A 211 -11.73 0.21 -20.65
CA ASP A 211 -10.78 0.48 -21.73
C ASP A 211 -9.34 0.25 -21.27
N SER A 212 -9.00 0.67 -20.06
CA SER A 212 -7.67 0.44 -19.47
C SER A 212 -7.39 -1.06 -19.26
N TYR A 213 -8.36 -1.82 -18.75
CA TYR A 213 -8.21 -3.28 -18.62
C TYR A 213 -8.08 -3.98 -19.98
N LEU A 214 -8.82 -3.55 -20.99
CA LEU A 214 -8.68 -4.09 -22.34
C LEU A 214 -7.30 -3.77 -22.94
N ALA A 215 -6.81 -2.57 -22.74
CA ALA A 215 -5.45 -2.17 -23.17
C ALA A 215 -4.38 -3.00 -22.45
N ALA A 216 -4.49 -3.14 -21.12
CA ALA A 216 -3.60 -3.96 -20.31
C ALA A 216 -3.63 -5.44 -20.75
N ALA A 217 -4.82 -6.01 -21.01
CA ALA A 217 -4.98 -7.38 -21.49
C ALA A 217 -4.26 -7.60 -22.84
N ARG A 218 -4.33 -6.62 -23.76
CA ARG A 218 -3.59 -6.67 -25.04
C ARG A 218 -2.09 -6.63 -24.84
N ALA A 219 -1.59 -5.72 -24.02
CA ALA A 219 -0.17 -5.58 -23.71
C ALA A 219 0.38 -6.85 -23.05
N VAL A 220 -0.33 -7.40 -22.07
CA VAL A 220 0.01 -8.66 -21.40
C VAL A 220 0.02 -9.84 -22.38
N ALA A 221 -0.96 -9.94 -23.27
CA ALA A 221 -1.02 -11.02 -24.29
C ALA A 221 0.18 -10.96 -25.24
N VAL A 222 0.63 -9.76 -25.63
CA VAL A 222 1.86 -9.59 -26.44
C VAL A 222 3.10 -10.00 -25.63
N GLN A 223 3.21 -9.61 -24.36
CA GLN A 223 4.32 -10.02 -23.50
C GLN A 223 4.36 -11.54 -23.27
N ALA A 224 3.18 -12.18 -23.17
CA ALA A 224 3.08 -13.63 -22.94
C ALA A 224 3.47 -14.47 -24.16
N VAL A 225 3.08 -14.05 -25.36
CA VAL A 225 3.20 -14.83 -26.59
C VAL A 225 4.34 -14.32 -27.49
N GLY A 226 4.62 -13.03 -27.43
CA GLY A 226 5.46 -12.33 -28.40
C GLY A 226 4.65 -11.87 -29.64
N ASP A 227 5.30 -11.07 -30.50
CA ASP A 227 4.70 -10.61 -31.75
C ASP A 227 5.78 -10.47 -32.84
N SER A 228 5.76 -11.37 -33.81
CA SER A 228 6.68 -11.35 -34.95
C SER A 228 6.35 -10.28 -35.98
N ALA A 229 5.16 -9.69 -35.94
CA ALA A 229 4.70 -8.65 -36.87
C ALA A 229 4.81 -7.23 -36.29
N VAL A 230 5.40 -7.08 -35.09
CA VAL A 230 5.56 -5.78 -34.43
C VAL A 230 6.41 -4.83 -35.24
N LYS A 231 5.95 -3.60 -35.38
CA LYS A 231 6.71 -2.53 -36.01
C LYS A 231 7.74 -1.94 -35.06
N PRO A 232 8.89 -1.42 -35.55
CA PRO A 232 9.87 -0.76 -34.72
C PRO A 232 9.23 0.39 -33.89
N MET A 233 9.33 0.30 -32.57
CA MET A 233 8.87 1.33 -31.64
C MET A 233 9.99 1.66 -30.65
N GLY A 234 10.04 2.89 -30.15
CA GLY A 234 10.97 3.32 -29.10
C GLY A 234 10.28 3.34 -27.74
N THR A 235 10.94 2.78 -26.75
CA THR A 235 10.55 2.90 -25.33
C THR A 235 11.63 3.67 -24.60
N GLN A 236 11.26 4.82 -24.03
CA GLN A 236 12.19 5.68 -23.28
C GLN A 236 12.14 5.36 -21.79
N TYR A 237 13.32 5.30 -21.18
CA TYR A 237 13.53 5.06 -19.77
C TYR A 237 14.30 6.22 -19.14
N PHE A 238 13.82 6.73 -18.02
CA PHE A 238 14.42 7.84 -17.29
C PHE A 238 15.14 7.32 -16.04
N ALA A 239 16.28 7.93 -15.71
CA ALA A 239 16.90 7.73 -14.43
C ALA A 239 15.97 8.22 -13.33
N GLY A 240 15.79 7.43 -12.29
CA GLY A 240 15.10 7.87 -11.08
C GLY A 240 15.75 9.13 -10.51
N ALA A 241 14.99 9.93 -9.79
CA ALA A 241 15.53 11.04 -9.01
C ALA A 241 16.43 10.44 -7.91
N PHE A 242 17.72 10.36 -8.17
CA PHE A 242 18.69 10.01 -7.13
C PHE A 242 18.78 11.17 -6.15
N GLY A 243 18.36 10.89 -4.92
CA GLY A 243 18.50 11.76 -3.78
C GLY A 243 18.16 13.22 -4.11
N SER A 244 16.90 13.57 -3.96
CA SER A 244 16.54 14.97 -3.80
C SER A 244 17.27 15.50 -2.57
N THR A 245 18.52 15.94 -2.75
CA THR A 245 19.08 16.88 -1.82
C THR A 245 18.32 18.17 -2.03
N GLY A 246 17.41 18.49 -1.11
CA GLY A 246 16.37 19.48 -1.16
C GLY A 246 16.72 20.94 -1.49
N ASN A 247 17.45 21.17 -2.54
CA ASN A 247 17.55 22.48 -3.16
C ASN A 247 17.10 22.32 -4.62
N GLY A 248 15.87 22.72 -4.87
CA GLY A 248 15.17 22.66 -6.16
C GLY A 248 15.85 23.41 -7.33
N ASN A 249 17.15 23.52 -7.34
CA ASN A 249 17.90 24.21 -8.37
C ASN A 249 19.17 23.47 -8.84
N THR A 250 19.38 22.24 -8.43
CA THR A 250 20.44 21.42 -8.98
C THR A 250 19.86 20.41 -9.96
N GLY A 251 19.65 20.82 -11.17
CA GLY A 251 19.34 19.98 -12.31
C GLY A 251 20.49 19.02 -12.62
N GLY A 252 20.82 18.14 -11.71
CA GLY A 252 21.90 17.19 -11.91
C GLY A 252 22.29 16.52 -10.62
N SER A 253 21.42 15.68 -10.05
CA SER A 253 21.88 14.75 -9.04
C SER A 253 22.94 13.86 -9.70
N GLN A 254 24.16 13.93 -9.18
CA GLN A 254 25.27 13.11 -9.64
C GLN A 254 24.98 11.66 -9.25
N GLN A 255 25.24 10.74 -10.15
CA GLN A 255 25.01 9.31 -9.92
C GLN A 255 26.27 8.70 -9.31
N PHE A 256 26.50 8.92 -8.02
CA PHE A 256 27.71 8.45 -7.31
C PHE A 256 27.69 6.98 -6.92
N PHE A 257 26.51 6.38 -6.88
CA PHE A 257 26.32 5.08 -6.27
C PHE A 257 26.30 3.97 -7.32
N HIS A 258 26.62 2.77 -6.85
CA HIS A 258 26.31 1.56 -7.59
C HIS A 258 24.78 1.38 -7.70
N VAL A 259 24.30 0.97 -8.88
CA VAL A 259 22.90 0.66 -9.12
C VAL A 259 22.73 -0.85 -9.02
N GLU A 260 21.81 -1.32 -8.20
CA GLU A 260 21.52 -2.74 -8.02
C GLU A 260 21.21 -3.44 -9.35
N GLY A 261 21.81 -4.61 -9.56
CA GLY A 261 21.65 -5.38 -10.78
C GLY A 261 22.64 -5.01 -11.89
N LEU A 262 23.55 -4.04 -11.66
CA LEU A 262 24.70 -3.76 -12.52
C LEU A 262 25.94 -4.53 -12.08
N PRO A 263 26.90 -4.77 -12.98
CA PRO A 263 28.18 -5.37 -12.60
C PRO A 263 28.91 -4.58 -11.50
N LEU A 264 29.59 -5.25 -10.60
CA LEU A 264 30.47 -4.60 -9.61
C LEU A 264 31.53 -3.75 -10.35
N GLY A 265 31.94 -2.65 -9.72
CA GLY A 265 32.84 -1.67 -10.36
C GLY A 265 32.15 -0.65 -11.25
N THR A 266 30.83 -0.69 -11.36
CA THR A 266 30.04 0.36 -12.03
C THR A 266 29.53 1.41 -11.06
N ARG A 267 29.35 2.63 -11.55
CA ARG A 267 28.76 3.74 -10.82
C ARG A 267 27.75 4.48 -11.69
N GLY A 268 26.72 5.00 -11.06
CA GLY A 268 25.65 5.71 -11.75
C GLY A 268 24.92 4.85 -12.77
N GLY A 269 24.26 5.52 -13.70
CA GLY A 269 23.58 4.85 -14.81
C GLY A 269 22.11 4.53 -14.52
N VAL A 270 21.55 3.70 -15.39
CA VAL A 270 20.16 3.27 -15.38
C VAL A 270 20.09 1.80 -15.74
N ALA A 271 19.41 0.99 -14.95
CA ALA A 271 19.10 -0.41 -15.22
C ALA A 271 17.58 -0.60 -15.24
N VAL A 272 17.05 -1.23 -16.29
CA VAL A 272 15.61 -1.44 -16.47
C VAL A 272 15.31 -2.85 -16.93
N ASP A 273 14.13 -3.35 -16.55
CA ASP A 273 13.58 -4.56 -17.12
C ASP A 273 12.79 -4.17 -18.38
N HIS A 274 13.26 -4.60 -19.56
CA HIS A 274 12.61 -4.37 -20.84
C HIS A 274 12.09 -5.69 -21.42
N VAL A 275 10.88 -5.68 -21.96
CA VAL A 275 10.29 -6.87 -22.61
C VAL A 275 10.40 -6.71 -24.12
N PHE A 276 11.25 -7.53 -24.74
CA PHE A 276 11.38 -7.59 -26.19
C PHE A 276 10.24 -8.44 -26.78
N PRO A 277 9.46 -7.90 -27.73
CA PRO A 277 8.33 -8.63 -28.31
C PRO A 277 8.74 -9.75 -29.27
N ALA A 278 9.96 -9.73 -29.81
CA ALA A 278 10.48 -10.71 -30.77
C ALA A 278 12.00 -10.83 -30.68
N ASP A 279 12.54 -11.93 -31.18
CA ASP A 279 13.97 -12.07 -31.46
C ASP A 279 14.34 -11.16 -32.63
N GLY A 280 15.38 -10.37 -32.49
CA GLY A 280 15.74 -9.45 -33.58
C GLY A 280 16.87 -8.49 -33.22
N GLU A 281 17.04 -7.50 -34.10
CA GLU A 281 17.97 -6.41 -33.92
C GLU A 281 17.24 -5.20 -33.32
N TYR A 282 17.87 -4.58 -32.33
CA TYR A 282 17.39 -3.41 -31.62
C TYR A 282 18.46 -2.30 -31.62
N GLU A 283 18.04 -1.10 -31.22
CA GLU A 283 18.87 0.08 -31.15
C GLU A 283 18.75 0.73 -29.78
N LEU A 284 19.90 1.06 -29.18
CA LEU A 284 19.96 1.83 -27.94
C LEU A 284 20.36 3.28 -28.28
N ASN A 285 19.63 4.26 -27.78
CA ASN A 285 19.93 5.67 -27.88
C ASN A 285 20.03 6.28 -26.47
N ILE A 286 21.22 6.65 -26.05
CA ILE A 286 21.47 7.25 -24.72
C ILE A 286 21.25 8.77 -24.87
N ALA A 287 20.69 9.43 -23.84
CA ALA A 287 20.51 10.87 -23.82
C ALA A 287 21.83 11.62 -23.99
N ASN A 288 21.75 12.81 -24.55
CA ASN A 288 22.92 13.66 -24.75
C ASN A 288 23.60 14.01 -23.44
N MET A 289 24.91 13.90 -23.38
CA MET A 289 25.73 14.20 -22.20
C MET A 289 26.57 15.46 -22.41
N ALA A 290 27.10 15.70 -23.62
CA ALA A 290 27.85 16.90 -23.93
C ALA A 290 26.92 18.06 -24.28
N GLN A 291 27.31 19.28 -23.89
CA GLN A 291 26.64 20.54 -24.19
C GLN A 291 27.71 21.59 -24.54
N ALA A 292 27.33 22.64 -25.25
CA ALA A 292 28.23 23.75 -25.57
C ALA A 292 28.71 24.55 -24.37
N LEU A 293 27.93 24.55 -23.30
CA LEU A 293 28.32 25.10 -22.02
C LEU A 293 29.00 24.02 -21.16
N TRP A 294 29.70 24.46 -20.11
CA TRP A 294 30.36 23.54 -19.18
C TRP A 294 29.39 22.53 -18.56
N VAL A 295 29.74 21.26 -18.62
CA VAL A 295 29.04 20.17 -17.98
C VAL A 295 29.92 19.65 -16.85
N TYR A 296 29.37 19.66 -15.63
CA TYR A 296 30.08 19.20 -14.44
C TYR A 296 30.63 17.77 -14.62
N ASN A 297 31.90 17.61 -14.28
CA ASN A 297 32.71 16.38 -14.45
C ASN A 297 33.06 15.98 -15.90
N MET A 298 32.68 16.75 -16.94
CA MET A 298 33.03 16.44 -18.32
C MET A 298 34.55 16.60 -18.61
N GLU A 299 35.25 17.33 -17.74
CA GLU A 299 36.72 17.46 -17.77
C GLU A 299 37.47 16.15 -17.49
N PHE A 300 36.80 15.14 -16.90
CA PHE A 300 37.37 13.82 -16.68
C PHE A 300 36.93 12.83 -17.73
N GLN A 301 37.83 11.90 -18.09
CA GLN A 301 37.45 10.79 -18.97
C GLN A 301 36.62 9.78 -18.25
N HIS A 302 35.47 9.40 -18.85
CA HIS A 302 34.54 8.41 -18.31
C HIS A 302 34.36 7.27 -19.29
N HIS A 303 34.44 6.04 -18.81
CA HIS A 303 34.18 4.85 -19.61
C HIS A 303 32.74 4.40 -19.43
N LEU A 304 31.91 4.58 -20.45
CA LEU A 304 30.51 4.25 -20.47
C LEU A 304 30.29 2.87 -21.08
N ILE A 305 29.49 2.03 -20.44
CA ILE A 305 29.16 0.70 -20.94
C ILE A 305 27.64 0.52 -21.05
N ALA A 306 27.22 -0.31 -22.02
CA ALA A 306 25.85 -0.81 -22.09
C ALA A 306 25.85 -2.35 -21.94
N THR A 307 24.88 -2.87 -21.19
CA THR A 307 24.77 -4.30 -20.90
C THR A 307 23.38 -4.82 -21.19
N LEU A 308 23.31 -6.08 -21.63
CA LEU A 308 22.10 -6.89 -21.71
C LEU A 308 22.29 -8.10 -20.80
N ASP A 309 21.43 -8.24 -19.79
CA ASP A 309 21.53 -9.30 -18.75
C ASP A 309 22.93 -9.37 -18.10
N GLY A 310 23.52 -8.21 -17.81
CA GLY A 310 24.85 -8.07 -17.24
C GLY A 310 26.02 -8.32 -18.20
N LYS A 311 25.76 -8.72 -19.46
CA LYS A 311 26.80 -8.89 -20.51
C LYS A 311 26.98 -7.60 -21.30
N LYS A 312 28.20 -7.08 -21.30
CA LYS A 312 28.55 -5.89 -22.08
C LYS A 312 28.40 -6.17 -23.58
N PHE A 313 27.64 -5.30 -24.27
CA PHE A 313 27.53 -5.34 -25.73
C PHE A 313 28.05 -4.07 -26.42
N TRP A 314 28.30 -3.00 -25.67
CA TRP A 314 28.81 -1.75 -26.17
C TRP A 314 29.57 -0.97 -25.10
N GLU A 315 30.54 -0.15 -25.53
CA GLU A 315 31.30 0.75 -24.70
C GLU A 315 31.82 1.95 -25.47
N THR A 316 32.03 3.07 -24.78
CA THR A 316 32.71 4.25 -25.32
C THR A 316 33.32 5.08 -24.21
N ASP A 317 34.33 5.87 -24.52
CA ASP A 317 34.84 6.92 -23.66
C ASP A 317 34.14 8.24 -23.97
N ILE A 318 33.86 9.04 -22.92
CA ILE A 318 33.28 10.37 -23.04
C ILE A 318 33.89 11.31 -22.00
N GLY A 319 34.13 12.58 -22.40
CA GLY A 319 34.79 13.57 -21.57
C GLY A 319 36.31 13.47 -21.63
N GLY A 320 36.98 14.17 -20.72
CA GLY A 320 38.42 14.30 -20.67
C GLY A 320 38.97 15.43 -21.53
N GLU A 321 40.30 15.55 -21.55
CA GLU A 321 40.98 16.68 -22.15
C GLU A 321 40.67 16.84 -23.64
N GLU A 322 40.59 15.71 -24.38
CA GLU A 322 40.35 15.76 -25.86
C GLU A 322 38.95 16.26 -26.19
N ASP A 323 37.92 15.75 -25.48
CA ASP A 323 36.54 16.17 -25.71
C ASP A 323 36.35 17.63 -25.29
N MET A 324 36.90 18.04 -24.15
CA MET A 324 36.82 19.44 -23.69
C MET A 324 37.52 20.38 -24.64
N LYS A 325 38.75 20.06 -25.07
CA LYS A 325 39.47 20.86 -26.05
C LYS A 325 38.70 20.96 -27.39
N SER A 326 38.06 19.87 -27.81
CA SER A 326 37.24 19.87 -29.03
C SER A 326 36.01 20.77 -28.90
N ILE A 327 35.33 20.75 -27.72
CA ILE A 327 34.20 21.62 -27.44
C ILE A 327 34.64 23.09 -27.40
N ASP A 328 35.75 23.41 -26.74
CA ASP A 328 36.27 24.78 -26.69
C ASP A 328 36.63 25.34 -28.06
N GLN A 329 37.18 24.50 -28.95
CA GLN A 329 37.61 24.94 -30.26
C GLN A 329 36.51 24.97 -31.30
N LYS A 330 35.56 24.02 -31.25
CA LYS A 330 34.59 23.79 -32.35
C LYS A 330 33.15 24.01 -31.91
N GLN A 331 32.87 24.18 -30.60
CA GLN A 331 31.53 24.38 -30.04
C GLN A 331 30.53 23.32 -30.51
N ASP A 332 29.38 23.72 -31.08
CA ASP A 332 28.26 22.81 -31.43
C ASP A 332 28.69 21.62 -32.33
N PRO A 333 29.52 21.74 -33.34
CA PRO A 333 30.01 20.58 -34.12
C PRO A 333 30.73 19.53 -33.27
N ALA A 334 31.47 19.91 -32.23
CA ALA A 334 32.13 18.98 -31.34
C ALA A 334 31.11 18.29 -30.39
N VAL A 335 30.20 19.06 -29.87
CA VAL A 335 29.08 18.56 -29.03
C VAL A 335 28.28 17.51 -29.82
N ASP A 336 27.91 17.79 -31.05
CA ASP A 336 27.20 16.85 -31.91
C ASP A 336 27.99 15.57 -32.18
N ALA A 337 29.29 15.70 -32.44
CA ALA A 337 30.18 14.55 -32.68
C ALA A 337 30.31 13.67 -31.42
N ILE A 338 30.41 14.26 -30.23
CA ILE A 338 30.47 13.54 -28.97
C ILE A 338 29.13 12.82 -28.70
N ASN A 339 28.01 13.56 -28.81
CA ASN A 339 26.69 12.98 -28.57
C ASN A 339 26.28 11.92 -29.60
N LYS A 340 26.80 11.98 -30.81
CA LYS A 340 26.59 10.96 -31.85
C LYS A 340 27.16 9.59 -31.47
N ARG A 341 28.21 9.53 -30.63
CA ARG A 341 28.74 8.26 -30.08
C ARG A 341 27.70 7.50 -29.23
N LEU A 342 26.70 8.22 -28.73
CA LEU A 342 25.67 7.71 -27.84
C LEU A 342 24.36 7.30 -28.56
N LYS A 343 24.34 7.34 -29.88
CA LYS A 343 23.17 7.08 -30.74
C LYS A 343 23.39 5.92 -31.68
N GLY A 344 22.29 5.28 -32.10
CA GLY A 344 22.33 4.26 -33.14
C GLY A 344 23.08 2.98 -32.74
N ILE A 345 23.16 2.69 -31.42
CA ILE A 345 23.92 1.54 -30.90
C ILE A 345 23.12 0.26 -31.17
N ARG A 346 23.55 -0.55 -32.14
CA ARG A 346 22.85 -1.77 -32.53
C ARG A 346 23.26 -2.96 -31.69
N PHE A 347 22.24 -3.76 -31.29
CA PHE A 347 22.45 -5.00 -30.56
C PHE A 347 21.37 -6.02 -30.89
N LYS A 348 21.61 -7.30 -30.59
CA LYS A 348 20.64 -8.39 -30.76
C LYS A 348 20.06 -8.76 -29.41
N ALA A 349 18.74 -9.01 -29.39
CA ALA A 349 18.05 -9.53 -28.23
C ALA A 349 17.08 -10.64 -28.63
N THR A 350 16.82 -11.55 -27.70
CA THR A 350 15.76 -12.55 -27.81
C THR A 350 14.45 -12.01 -27.24
N ALA A 351 13.32 -12.58 -27.63
CA ALA A 351 12.02 -12.23 -27.08
C ALA A 351 11.97 -12.50 -25.57
N GLY A 352 11.16 -11.71 -24.85
CA GLY A 352 10.95 -11.86 -23.42
C GLY A 352 11.57 -10.74 -22.57
N PRO A 353 11.48 -10.88 -21.24
CA PRO A 353 12.03 -9.89 -20.32
C PRO A 353 13.55 -10.02 -20.22
N HIS A 354 14.23 -8.90 -20.38
CA HIS A 354 15.69 -8.77 -20.27
C HIS A 354 16.05 -7.52 -19.49
N LYS A 355 17.18 -7.52 -18.80
CA LYS A 355 17.72 -6.35 -18.13
C LYS A 355 18.64 -5.57 -19.07
N VAL A 356 18.19 -4.37 -19.47
CA VAL A 356 19.00 -3.42 -20.26
C VAL A 356 19.55 -2.37 -19.31
N ALA A 357 20.85 -2.11 -19.40
CA ALA A 357 21.45 -1.10 -18.53
C ALA A 357 22.55 -0.31 -19.23
N VAL A 358 22.71 0.92 -18.78
CA VAL A 358 23.79 1.83 -19.14
C VAL A 358 24.43 2.34 -17.86
N ALA A 359 25.74 2.26 -17.73
CA ALA A 359 26.46 2.68 -16.52
C ALA A 359 27.90 3.07 -16.84
N PHE A 360 28.52 3.79 -15.91
CA PHE A 360 29.95 4.10 -15.99
C PHE A 360 30.77 3.01 -15.31
N LEU A 361 31.82 2.52 -15.98
CA LEU A 361 32.83 1.70 -15.37
C LEU A 361 33.82 2.64 -14.69
N HIS A 362 33.75 2.67 -13.35
CA HIS A 362 34.54 3.62 -12.56
C HIS A 362 35.26 2.91 -11.43
N ARG A 363 36.57 2.99 -11.45
CA ARG A 363 37.40 2.50 -10.35
C ARG A 363 37.34 3.50 -9.20
N THR A 364 36.86 3.09 -8.06
CA THR A 364 36.85 3.91 -6.84
C THR A 364 38.10 3.63 -6.01
N PHE A 365 38.44 4.57 -5.14
CA PHE A 365 39.48 4.35 -4.12
C PHE A 365 38.94 3.62 -2.89
N ALA A 366 37.71 3.11 -2.94
CA ALA A 366 37.15 2.28 -1.90
C ALA A 366 37.90 0.94 -1.82
N GLU A 367 38.10 0.43 -0.63
CA GLU A 367 38.74 -0.86 -0.39
C GLU A 367 37.91 -2.02 -0.94
N SER A 368 36.60 -1.83 -1.10
CA SER A 368 35.66 -2.84 -1.53
C SER A 368 34.48 -2.21 -2.28
N ASP A 369 34.07 -2.84 -3.37
CA ASP A 369 32.85 -2.51 -4.10
C ASP A 369 31.55 -2.95 -3.37
N ASP A 370 31.68 -3.69 -2.28
CA ASP A 370 30.57 -4.07 -1.41
C ASP A 370 29.95 -2.85 -0.69
N LYS A 371 30.67 -1.75 -0.58
CA LYS A 371 30.13 -0.50 -0.05
C LYS A 371 29.39 0.23 -1.15
N LEU A 372 28.09 0.13 -1.13
CA LEU A 372 27.20 0.72 -2.16
C LEU A 372 27.03 2.22 -2.05
N TYR A 373 27.35 2.82 -0.93
CA TYR A 373 27.44 4.26 -0.85
C TYR A 373 28.89 4.63 -0.51
N GLN A 374 29.31 5.63 -1.16
CA GLN A 374 30.63 6.15 -1.04
C GLN A 374 30.61 7.45 -0.26
N GLN A 375 31.76 8.00 -0.11
CA GLN A 375 32.04 9.26 0.52
C GLN A 375 31.02 10.34 0.21
N GLN A 376 30.90 11.29 1.11
CA GLN A 376 29.98 12.41 0.97
C GLN A 376 30.17 13.12 -0.37
N PRO A 377 29.08 13.52 -1.05
CA PRO A 377 29.14 14.36 -2.23
C PRO A 377 30.00 15.61 -1.95
N GLY A 378 30.95 15.88 -2.79
CA GLY A 378 31.90 17.00 -2.63
C GLY A 378 33.29 16.61 -2.10
N GLY A 379 33.51 15.36 -1.71
CA GLY A 379 34.83 14.86 -1.32
C GLY A 379 35.85 14.72 -2.44
N GLY A 380 35.47 15.04 -3.67
CA GLY A 380 36.36 15.15 -4.81
C GLY A 380 36.78 13.84 -5.48
N GLN A 381 36.16 12.73 -5.16
CA GLN A 381 36.65 11.42 -5.57
C GLN A 381 35.72 10.64 -6.54
N ASP A 382 34.41 10.88 -6.50
CA ASP A 382 33.47 10.25 -7.46
C ASP A 382 32.99 11.28 -8.47
N ARG A 383 33.68 11.37 -9.60
CA ARG A 383 33.48 12.35 -10.65
C ARG A 383 32.82 11.70 -11.86
N VAL A 384 31.60 11.20 -11.66
CA VAL A 384 30.86 10.49 -12.70
C VAL A 384 29.81 11.41 -13.32
N LEU A 385 29.68 11.36 -14.66
CA LEU A 385 28.59 11.99 -15.38
C LEU A 385 27.26 11.32 -15.03
N ARG A 386 26.17 11.94 -15.44
CA ARG A 386 24.83 11.39 -15.25
C ARG A 386 24.27 10.84 -16.55
N VAL A 387 23.78 9.60 -16.53
CA VAL A 387 22.86 9.07 -17.55
C VAL A 387 21.44 9.51 -17.18
N SER A 388 20.87 10.49 -17.87
CA SER A 388 19.53 11.00 -17.58
C SER A 388 18.41 10.09 -18.09
N SER A 389 18.61 9.49 -19.26
CA SER A 389 17.68 8.55 -19.89
C SER A 389 18.34 7.79 -21.03
N PHE A 390 17.69 6.71 -21.46
CA PHE A 390 17.97 6.07 -22.73
C PHE A 390 16.68 5.53 -23.37
N GLU A 391 16.71 5.32 -24.68
CA GLU A 391 15.64 4.72 -25.47
C GLU A 391 16.10 3.36 -26.02
N VAL A 392 15.24 2.35 -25.91
CA VAL A 392 15.37 1.09 -26.64
C VAL A 392 14.37 1.10 -27.78
N LYS A 393 14.84 0.97 -29.00
CA LYS A 393 14.02 1.05 -30.22
C LYS A 393 14.17 -0.23 -31.06
N GLY A 394 13.08 -0.70 -31.62
CA GLY A 394 13.06 -1.92 -32.43
C GLY A 394 11.77 -2.72 -32.30
N PRO A 395 11.76 -3.99 -32.78
CA PRO A 395 12.79 -4.67 -33.54
C PRO A 395 12.92 -4.17 -34.98
N PHE A 396 14.15 -4.10 -35.53
CA PHE A 396 14.37 -3.70 -36.93
C PHE A 396 14.43 -4.89 -37.88
N ALA A 397 14.95 -6.03 -37.42
CA ALA A 397 15.03 -7.28 -38.19
C ALA A 397 14.55 -8.41 -37.27
N VAL A 398 13.29 -8.81 -37.41
CA VAL A 398 12.71 -9.92 -36.66
C VAL A 398 13.23 -11.24 -37.22
N THR A 399 13.76 -12.11 -36.35
CA THR A 399 14.28 -13.44 -36.71
C THR A 399 13.41 -14.58 -36.21
N GLY A 400 12.49 -14.30 -35.27
CA GLY A 400 11.58 -15.30 -34.67
C GLY A 400 11.06 -14.85 -33.33
N ILE A 401 10.58 -15.80 -32.53
CA ILE A 401 10.20 -15.63 -31.13
C ILE A 401 10.76 -16.83 -30.34
N SER A 402 11.67 -16.55 -29.42
CA SER A 402 12.23 -17.55 -28.51
C SER A 402 11.18 -18.14 -27.58
N ASN A 403 11.39 -19.38 -27.12
CA ASN A 403 10.52 -20.03 -26.14
C ASN A 403 10.77 -19.44 -24.75
N THR A 404 10.07 -18.33 -24.44
CA THR A 404 10.14 -17.66 -23.15
C THR A 404 9.45 -18.49 -22.05
N PRO A 405 9.73 -18.24 -20.75
CA PRO A 405 8.99 -18.87 -19.65
C PRO A 405 7.46 -18.67 -19.73
N SER A 406 7.02 -17.51 -20.26
CA SER A 406 5.58 -17.22 -20.47
C SER A 406 5.01 -18.05 -21.63
N ARG A 407 5.72 -18.17 -22.74
CA ARG A 407 5.29 -19.08 -23.83
C ARG A 407 5.18 -20.52 -23.34
N ALA A 408 6.18 -21.03 -22.62
CA ALA A 408 6.16 -22.37 -22.03
C ALA A 408 4.99 -22.58 -21.06
N LYS A 409 4.55 -21.54 -20.34
CA LYS A 409 3.38 -21.58 -19.46
C LYS A 409 2.07 -21.64 -20.24
N VAL A 410 1.94 -20.85 -21.31
CA VAL A 410 0.74 -20.76 -22.16
C VAL A 410 0.57 -21.99 -23.04
N TYR A 411 1.62 -22.37 -23.78
CA TYR A 411 1.54 -23.43 -24.77
C TYR A 411 1.63 -24.82 -24.13
N SER A 412 0.51 -25.55 -24.15
CA SER A 412 0.46 -26.99 -23.79
C SER A 412 0.79 -27.89 -24.97
N CYS A 413 0.80 -27.33 -26.19
CA CYS A 413 1.04 -28.00 -27.45
C CYS A 413 1.62 -27.05 -28.48
N THR A 414 2.27 -27.57 -29.51
CA THR A 414 2.80 -26.81 -30.66
C THR A 414 2.29 -27.49 -31.94
N PRO A 415 1.36 -26.86 -32.68
CA PRO A 415 0.83 -27.47 -33.90
C PRO A 415 1.93 -27.55 -34.98
N LYS A 416 1.99 -28.70 -35.68
CA LYS A 416 2.91 -28.93 -36.79
C LYS A 416 2.25 -28.73 -38.17
N SER A 417 0.93 -28.60 -38.17
CA SER A 417 0.12 -28.39 -39.36
C SER A 417 -1.11 -27.54 -39.03
N GLU A 418 -1.72 -26.92 -40.03
CA GLU A 418 -2.95 -26.13 -39.85
C GLU A 418 -4.11 -26.94 -39.25
N ALA A 419 -4.17 -28.24 -39.58
CA ALA A 419 -5.19 -29.14 -39.02
C ALA A 419 -5.05 -29.37 -37.50
N GLU A 420 -3.84 -29.20 -36.96
CA GLU A 420 -3.56 -29.34 -35.52
C GLU A 420 -3.82 -28.04 -34.76
N GLU A 421 -3.94 -26.89 -35.43
CA GLU A 421 -4.08 -25.59 -34.77
C GLU A 421 -5.34 -25.49 -33.90
N ALA A 422 -6.50 -25.87 -34.40
CA ALA A 422 -7.76 -25.80 -33.67
C ALA A 422 -7.81 -26.74 -32.45
N PRO A 423 -7.38 -28.02 -32.52
CA PRO A 423 -7.27 -28.88 -31.34
C PRO A 423 -6.28 -28.36 -30.31
N CYS A 424 -5.14 -27.81 -30.73
CA CYS A 424 -4.18 -27.21 -29.81
C CYS A 424 -4.72 -25.95 -29.13
N ALA A 425 -5.40 -25.07 -29.89
CA ALA A 425 -6.05 -23.89 -29.33
C ALA A 425 -7.12 -24.26 -28.29
N GLN A 426 -7.90 -25.31 -28.51
CA GLN A 426 -8.89 -25.82 -27.53
C GLN A 426 -8.22 -26.24 -26.21
N GLN A 427 -7.06 -26.88 -26.26
CA GLN A 427 -6.33 -27.29 -25.07
C GLN A 427 -5.82 -26.04 -24.30
N ILE A 428 -5.26 -25.04 -25.00
CA ILE A 428 -4.80 -23.78 -24.41
C ILE A 428 -6.00 -23.03 -23.76
N ILE A 429 -7.13 -22.91 -24.49
CA ILE A 429 -8.36 -22.28 -24.00
C ILE A 429 -8.86 -22.97 -22.74
N ALA A 430 -8.96 -24.31 -22.75
CA ALA A 430 -9.42 -25.07 -21.60
C ALA A 430 -8.52 -24.86 -20.38
N LYS A 431 -7.20 -24.95 -20.55
CA LYS A 431 -6.22 -24.78 -19.48
C LYS A 431 -6.25 -23.36 -18.90
N ILE A 432 -5.99 -22.34 -19.72
CA ILE A 432 -5.86 -20.97 -19.25
C ILE A 432 -7.21 -20.38 -18.81
N GLY A 433 -8.27 -20.66 -19.57
CA GLY A 433 -9.61 -20.17 -19.26
C GLY A 433 -10.16 -20.73 -17.95
N SER A 434 -9.98 -22.03 -17.67
CA SER A 434 -10.44 -22.62 -16.40
C SER A 434 -9.67 -22.08 -15.19
N MET A 435 -8.39 -21.81 -15.35
CA MET A 435 -7.60 -21.16 -14.31
C MET A 435 -8.05 -19.71 -14.09
N ALA A 436 -8.23 -18.96 -15.16
CA ALA A 436 -8.62 -17.54 -15.12
C ALA A 436 -10.04 -17.36 -14.54
N PHE A 437 -11.02 -18.19 -14.95
CA PHE A 437 -12.40 -18.10 -14.48
C PHE A 437 -12.63 -18.84 -13.16
N ARG A 438 -11.58 -19.50 -12.65
CA ARG A 438 -11.58 -20.24 -11.37
C ARG A 438 -12.62 -21.35 -11.31
N ARG A 439 -13.03 -21.84 -12.46
CA ARG A 439 -13.97 -22.96 -12.70
C ARG A 439 -13.76 -23.52 -14.11
N ASP A 440 -14.28 -24.69 -14.37
CA ASP A 440 -14.26 -25.21 -15.73
C ASP A 440 -15.13 -24.36 -16.66
N LEU A 441 -14.65 -24.20 -17.91
CA LEU A 441 -15.42 -23.52 -18.94
C LEU A 441 -16.56 -24.42 -19.43
N THR A 442 -17.71 -23.82 -19.65
CA THR A 442 -18.81 -24.47 -20.37
C THR A 442 -18.45 -24.67 -21.87
N ASP A 443 -19.12 -25.59 -22.54
CA ASP A 443 -18.83 -25.83 -23.96
C ASP A 443 -19.19 -24.61 -24.82
N SER A 444 -20.22 -23.83 -24.44
CA SER A 444 -20.52 -22.55 -25.07
C SER A 444 -19.38 -21.53 -24.94
N GLU A 445 -18.77 -21.45 -23.78
CA GLU A 445 -17.61 -20.55 -23.56
C GLU A 445 -16.40 -21.01 -24.35
N LYS A 446 -16.09 -22.32 -24.35
CA LYS A 446 -15.02 -22.90 -25.18
C LYS A 446 -15.24 -22.60 -26.67
N GLY A 447 -16.48 -22.77 -27.18
CA GLY A 447 -16.82 -22.46 -28.56
C GLY A 447 -16.64 -20.98 -28.90
N LYS A 448 -17.10 -20.07 -28.05
CA LYS A 448 -16.89 -18.62 -28.24
C LYS A 448 -15.41 -18.25 -28.26
N MET A 449 -14.59 -18.81 -27.34
CA MET A 449 -13.15 -18.54 -27.32
C MET A 449 -12.43 -19.13 -28.53
N LEU A 450 -12.87 -20.28 -29.05
CA LEU A 450 -12.34 -20.84 -30.30
C LEU A 450 -12.66 -19.95 -31.50
N ALA A 451 -13.85 -19.36 -31.57
CA ALA A 451 -14.20 -18.38 -32.62
C ALA A 451 -13.29 -17.12 -32.54
N VAL A 452 -12.97 -16.66 -31.32
CA VAL A 452 -12.02 -15.56 -31.10
C VAL A 452 -10.62 -15.94 -31.58
N PHE A 453 -10.17 -17.18 -31.31
CA PHE A 453 -8.91 -17.71 -31.84
C PHE A 453 -8.88 -17.67 -33.38
N GLN A 454 -9.91 -18.19 -34.03
CA GLN A 454 -10.00 -18.24 -35.50
C GLN A 454 -9.98 -16.83 -36.12
N ALA A 455 -10.70 -15.88 -35.49
CA ALA A 455 -10.66 -14.47 -35.93
C ALA A 455 -9.28 -13.85 -35.80
N GLY A 456 -8.55 -14.12 -34.70
CA GLY A 456 -7.18 -13.64 -34.48
C GLY A 456 -6.20 -14.28 -35.44
N ARG A 457 -6.28 -15.61 -35.63
CA ARG A 457 -5.44 -16.38 -36.58
C ARG A 457 -5.60 -15.85 -38.01
N LYS A 458 -6.84 -15.55 -38.42
CA LYS A 458 -7.12 -14.95 -39.73
C LYS A 458 -6.56 -13.55 -39.88
N ALA A 459 -6.67 -12.71 -38.85
CA ALA A 459 -6.21 -11.32 -38.88
C ALA A 459 -4.69 -11.21 -38.93
N ASP A 460 -3.97 -11.98 -38.12
CA ASP A 460 -2.52 -11.92 -37.96
C ASP A 460 -1.78 -12.94 -38.85
N GLY A 461 -2.50 -13.83 -39.53
CA GLY A 461 -1.96 -14.82 -40.46
C GLY A 461 -1.19 -15.99 -39.83
N ASN A 462 -1.18 -16.11 -38.50
CA ASN A 462 -0.42 -17.12 -37.75
C ASN A 462 -1.14 -17.60 -36.48
N PHE A 463 -0.70 -18.75 -35.94
CA PHE A 463 -1.24 -19.37 -34.72
C PHE A 463 -1.11 -18.45 -33.50
N ASP A 464 0.04 -17.79 -33.31
CA ASP A 464 0.32 -16.91 -32.19
C ASP A 464 -0.66 -15.74 -32.12
N GLY A 465 -1.06 -15.17 -33.27
CA GLY A 465 -2.10 -14.14 -33.33
C GLY A 465 -3.45 -14.58 -32.80
N GLY A 466 -3.84 -15.83 -33.11
CA GLY A 466 -5.02 -16.46 -32.53
C GLY A 466 -4.92 -16.58 -31.02
N VAL A 467 -3.79 -17.07 -30.49
CA VAL A 467 -3.55 -17.22 -29.05
C VAL A 467 -3.55 -15.87 -28.34
N ARG A 468 -2.85 -14.84 -28.88
CA ARG A 468 -2.88 -13.49 -28.31
C ARG A 468 -4.29 -12.95 -28.16
N ARG A 469 -5.15 -13.15 -29.17
CA ARG A 469 -6.54 -12.69 -29.12
C ARG A 469 -7.37 -13.41 -28.08
N VAL A 470 -7.16 -14.72 -27.91
CA VAL A 470 -7.81 -15.51 -26.84
C VAL A 470 -7.36 -15.03 -25.46
N LEU A 471 -6.05 -14.84 -25.23
CA LEU A 471 -5.56 -14.33 -23.94
C LEU A 471 -6.14 -12.95 -23.63
N THR A 472 -6.20 -12.05 -24.62
CA THR A 472 -6.84 -10.74 -24.47
C THR A 472 -8.30 -10.88 -24.06
N ALA A 473 -9.05 -11.78 -24.73
CA ALA A 473 -10.46 -12.02 -24.42
C ALA A 473 -10.68 -12.62 -23.02
N ILE A 474 -9.79 -13.52 -22.58
CA ILE A 474 -9.83 -14.10 -21.22
C ILE A 474 -9.53 -13.02 -20.17
N LEU A 475 -8.47 -12.24 -20.33
CA LEU A 475 -8.04 -11.25 -19.36
C LEU A 475 -8.96 -10.02 -19.26
N ALA A 476 -9.70 -9.71 -20.30
CA ALA A 476 -10.75 -8.66 -20.31
C ALA A 476 -12.15 -9.19 -19.94
N ASN A 477 -12.29 -10.49 -19.67
CA ASN A 477 -13.58 -11.10 -19.38
C ASN A 477 -14.07 -10.77 -17.98
N PRO A 478 -15.36 -10.43 -17.79
CA PRO A 478 -15.92 -10.24 -16.44
C PRO A 478 -15.68 -11.43 -15.49
N TYR A 479 -15.71 -12.67 -15.97
CA TYR A 479 -15.41 -13.85 -15.14
C TYR A 479 -13.95 -13.91 -14.65
N PHE A 480 -13.02 -13.23 -15.31
CA PHE A 480 -11.68 -13.06 -14.80
C PHE A 480 -11.59 -11.85 -13.86
N LEU A 481 -12.13 -10.70 -14.30
CA LEU A 481 -11.98 -9.42 -13.60
C LEU A 481 -12.76 -9.34 -12.29
N TYR A 482 -13.82 -10.15 -12.12
CA TYR A 482 -14.66 -10.13 -10.93
C TYR A 482 -14.69 -11.47 -10.21
N ARG A 483 -14.71 -11.42 -8.89
CA ARG A 483 -14.97 -12.57 -8.02
C ARG A 483 -16.47 -12.58 -7.69
N ALA A 484 -17.25 -13.20 -8.54
CA ALA A 484 -18.70 -13.32 -8.33
C ALA A 484 -19.00 -14.56 -7.46
N GLU A 485 -19.89 -14.39 -6.51
CA GLU A 485 -20.41 -15.44 -5.60
C GLU A 485 -21.94 -15.41 -5.68
N PRO A 486 -22.54 -15.93 -6.78
CA PRO A 486 -23.96 -15.83 -7.01
C PRO A 486 -24.74 -16.65 -5.98
N ALA A 487 -25.86 -16.08 -5.49
CA ALA A 487 -26.79 -16.81 -4.66
C ALA A 487 -27.40 -18.00 -5.44
N PRO A 488 -27.65 -19.13 -4.78
CA PRO A 488 -28.41 -20.21 -5.37
C PRO A 488 -29.77 -19.70 -5.92
N GLN A 489 -30.20 -20.20 -7.08
CA GLN A 489 -31.45 -19.76 -7.70
C GLN A 489 -32.70 -20.01 -6.81
N THR A 490 -32.59 -20.92 -5.86
CA THR A 490 -33.64 -21.27 -4.90
C THR A 490 -33.60 -20.46 -3.61
N ALA A 491 -32.60 -19.56 -3.45
CA ALA A 491 -32.43 -18.79 -2.22
C ALA A 491 -33.46 -17.65 -2.13
N SER A 492 -34.17 -17.55 -1.00
CA SER A 492 -35.13 -16.50 -0.71
C SER A 492 -34.43 -15.21 -0.22
N PRO A 493 -35.01 -14.01 -0.42
CA PRO A 493 -34.50 -12.78 0.17
C PRO A 493 -34.32 -12.91 1.70
N GLY A 494 -33.21 -12.44 2.21
CA GLY A 494 -32.82 -12.54 3.63
C GLY A 494 -32.24 -13.88 4.06
N SER A 495 -32.36 -14.94 3.25
CA SER A 495 -31.81 -16.26 3.62
C SER A 495 -30.27 -16.27 3.58
N ILE A 496 -29.69 -17.08 4.48
CA ILE A 496 -28.24 -17.31 4.55
C ILE A 496 -27.91 -18.58 3.76
N TYR A 497 -26.91 -18.50 2.88
CA TYR A 497 -26.42 -19.66 2.11
C TYR A 497 -24.91 -19.82 2.25
N THR A 498 -24.44 -21.05 2.14
CA THR A 498 -23.02 -21.37 2.07
C THR A 498 -22.53 -21.22 0.63
N ILE A 499 -21.46 -20.50 0.39
CA ILE A 499 -20.82 -20.39 -0.93
C ILE A 499 -20.32 -21.76 -1.37
N ASN A 500 -20.27 -22.02 -2.68
CA ASN A 500 -19.78 -23.31 -3.18
C ASN A 500 -18.26 -23.46 -2.99
N ASP A 501 -17.74 -24.69 -3.13
CA ASP A 501 -16.33 -24.99 -2.84
C ASP A 501 -15.34 -24.30 -3.79
N MET A 502 -15.73 -24.03 -5.04
CA MET A 502 -14.90 -23.29 -5.99
C MET A 502 -14.79 -21.80 -5.61
N GLU A 503 -15.90 -21.20 -5.17
CA GLU A 503 -15.95 -19.84 -4.62
C GLU A 503 -15.12 -19.77 -3.33
N PHE A 504 -15.22 -20.78 -2.46
CA PHE A 504 -14.43 -20.89 -1.25
C PHE A 504 -12.93 -21.02 -1.55
N ALA A 505 -12.53 -21.86 -2.51
CA ALA A 505 -11.14 -21.96 -2.96
C ALA A 505 -10.62 -20.62 -3.51
N SER A 506 -11.46 -19.89 -4.25
CA SER A 506 -11.16 -18.55 -4.74
C SER A 506 -10.93 -17.57 -3.59
N ARG A 507 -11.84 -17.52 -2.59
CA ARG A 507 -11.66 -16.64 -1.41
C ARG A 507 -10.37 -16.96 -0.67
N LEU A 508 -10.12 -18.24 -0.42
CA LEU A 508 -8.93 -18.70 0.31
C LEU A 508 -7.66 -18.27 -0.42
N SER A 509 -7.62 -18.43 -1.76
CA SER A 509 -6.48 -18.04 -2.56
C SER A 509 -6.26 -16.52 -2.59
N PHE A 510 -7.32 -15.75 -2.82
CA PHE A 510 -7.20 -14.28 -2.80
C PHE A 510 -6.88 -13.71 -1.42
N PHE A 511 -7.35 -14.34 -0.35
CA PHE A 511 -6.98 -13.96 1.01
C PHE A 511 -5.49 -14.19 1.28
N LEU A 512 -4.97 -15.39 1.02
CA LEU A 512 -3.61 -15.77 1.45
C LEU A 512 -2.53 -15.44 0.41
N TRP A 513 -2.89 -15.35 -0.87
CA TRP A 513 -1.96 -15.17 -1.98
C TRP A 513 -2.27 -13.96 -2.88
N SER A 514 -3.44 -13.34 -2.73
CA SER A 514 -3.93 -12.28 -3.63
C SER A 514 -3.88 -12.67 -5.11
N THR A 515 -4.19 -13.94 -5.42
CA THR A 515 -4.17 -14.48 -6.79
C THR A 515 -5.18 -15.62 -6.96
N VAL A 516 -5.30 -16.13 -8.18
CA VAL A 516 -6.17 -17.26 -8.53
C VAL A 516 -5.76 -18.55 -7.80
N PRO A 517 -6.74 -19.45 -7.46
CA PRO A 517 -6.43 -20.72 -6.84
C PRO A 517 -5.60 -21.63 -7.75
N ASP A 518 -4.60 -22.30 -7.16
CA ASP A 518 -3.79 -23.27 -7.87
C ASP A 518 -4.56 -24.57 -8.21
N GLU A 519 -3.91 -25.45 -8.94
CA GLU A 519 -4.53 -26.70 -9.40
C GLU A 519 -4.94 -27.61 -8.23
N GLU A 520 -4.15 -27.65 -7.14
CA GLU A 520 -4.43 -28.44 -5.96
C GLU A 520 -5.71 -27.98 -5.26
N LEU A 521 -5.84 -26.66 -5.00
CA LEU A 521 -7.04 -26.10 -4.41
C LEU A 521 -8.29 -26.35 -5.29
N ARG A 522 -8.16 -26.18 -6.60
CA ARG A 522 -9.27 -26.41 -7.53
C ARG A 522 -9.71 -27.88 -7.56
N LYS A 523 -8.75 -28.82 -7.52
CA LYS A 523 -9.05 -30.28 -7.45
C LYS A 523 -9.78 -30.63 -6.15
N LEU A 524 -9.31 -30.13 -5.00
CA LEU A 524 -9.95 -30.36 -3.73
C LEU A 524 -11.37 -29.76 -3.67
N ALA A 525 -11.55 -28.60 -4.25
CA ALA A 525 -12.87 -27.95 -4.38
C ALA A 525 -13.82 -28.73 -5.31
N ALA A 526 -13.34 -29.14 -6.48
CA ALA A 526 -14.13 -29.94 -7.43
C ALA A 526 -14.57 -31.29 -6.85
N ASN A 527 -13.74 -31.89 -5.99
CA ASN A 527 -14.06 -33.16 -5.32
C ASN A 527 -14.92 -32.98 -4.06
N GLY A 528 -15.25 -31.75 -3.63
CA GLY A 528 -16.04 -31.48 -2.42
C GLY A 528 -15.30 -31.84 -1.12
N THR A 529 -13.96 -31.87 -1.13
CA THR A 529 -13.14 -32.27 0.02
C THR A 529 -12.43 -31.11 0.70
N LEU A 530 -12.40 -29.93 0.07
CA LEU A 530 -11.61 -28.78 0.57
C LEU A 530 -12.03 -28.32 1.98
N ARG A 531 -13.31 -28.41 2.34
CA ARG A 531 -13.83 -27.98 3.65
C ARG A 531 -13.69 -29.04 4.75
N GLN A 532 -13.20 -30.25 4.45
CA GLN A 532 -12.92 -31.23 5.51
C GLN A 532 -11.85 -30.66 6.45
N PRO A 533 -12.02 -30.70 7.77
CA PRO A 533 -11.17 -29.97 8.72
C PRO A 533 -9.68 -30.24 8.54
N GLU A 534 -9.26 -31.51 8.39
CA GLU A 534 -7.85 -31.84 8.22
C GLU A 534 -7.30 -31.42 6.85
N VAL A 535 -8.12 -31.50 5.79
CA VAL A 535 -7.73 -31.04 4.46
C VAL A 535 -7.56 -29.52 4.47
N LEU A 536 -8.54 -28.79 5.01
CA LEU A 536 -8.48 -27.34 5.10
C LEU A 536 -7.27 -26.86 5.91
N LYS A 537 -7.02 -27.49 7.06
CA LYS A 537 -5.84 -27.21 7.90
C LYS A 537 -4.54 -27.45 7.14
N ALA A 538 -4.42 -28.57 6.41
CA ALA A 538 -3.27 -28.86 5.59
C ALA A 538 -3.06 -27.82 4.49
N GLN A 539 -4.15 -27.38 3.81
CA GLN A 539 -4.08 -26.36 2.77
C GLN A 539 -3.71 -24.98 3.32
N VAL A 540 -4.28 -24.53 4.42
CA VAL A 540 -3.91 -23.26 5.06
C VAL A 540 -2.43 -23.28 5.44
N LYS A 541 -1.94 -24.36 6.06
CA LYS A 541 -0.52 -24.51 6.40
C LYS A 541 0.39 -24.47 5.16
N ARG A 542 0.02 -25.20 4.10
CA ARG A 542 0.76 -25.19 2.82
C ARG A 542 0.80 -23.78 2.23
N MET A 543 -0.34 -23.11 2.23
CA MET A 543 -0.46 -21.78 1.63
C MET A 543 0.30 -20.70 2.41
N LEU A 544 0.34 -20.77 3.72
CA LEU A 544 1.14 -19.84 4.55
C LEU A 544 2.65 -20.08 4.35
N ALA A 545 3.09 -21.30 4.11
CA ALA A 545 4.50 -21.62 3.84
C ALA A 545 4.93 -21.26 2.39
N ASP A 546 3.99 -21.08 1.46
CA ASP A 546 4.26 -20.75 0.06
C ASP A 546 4.78 -19.32 -0.08
N PRO A 547 5.78 -19.05 -0.94
CA PRO A 547 6.29 -17.69 -1.18
C PRO A 547 5.22 -16.65 -1.53
N ARG A 548 4.11 -17.03 -2.16
CA ARG A 548 2.99 -16.13 -2.51
C ARG A 548 2.32 -15.51 -1.27
N SER A 549 2.45 -16.14 -0.10
CA SER A 549 1.93 -15.59 1.16
C SER A 549 2.63 -14.31 1.61
N GLU A 550 3.76 -13.94 0.99
CA GLU A 550 4.40 -12.63 1.18
C GLU A 550 3.41 -11.46 0.97
N THR A 551 2.35 -11.67 0.20
CA THR A 551 1.29 -10.66 0.03
C THR A 551 0.64 -10.27 1.37
N LEU A 552 0.66 -11.13 2.39
CA LEU A 552 0.15 -10.80 3.72
C LEU A 552 1.04 -9.75 4.42
N SER A 553 2.35 -9.77 4.19
CA SER A 553 3.27 -8.76 4.72
C SER A 553 3.35 -7.53 3.81
N SER A 554 3.40 -7.71 2.47
CA SER A 554 3.62 -6.62 1.51
C SER A 554 2.35 -5.89 1.06
N SER A 555 1.15 -6.49 1.21
CA SER A 555 -0.14 -5.87 0.89
C SER A 555 -0.98 -5.67 2.14
N PHE A 556 -1.45 -6.74 2.80
CA PHE A 556 -2.29 -6.61 3.98
C PHE A 556 -1.65 -5.75 5.09
N ALA A 557 -0.47 -6.15 5.60
CA ALA A 557 0.14 -5.44 6.72
C ALA A 557 0.57 -4.01 6.35
N PHE A 558 1.05 -3.79 5.12
CA PHE A 558 1.42 -2.45 4.67
C PHE A 558 0.22 -1.51 4.57
N GLN A 559 -0.93 -2.02 4.17
CA GLN A 559 -2.18 -1.25 4.13
C GLN A 559 -2.72 -1.01 5.54
N TRP A 560 -2.79 -2.04 6.38
CA TRP A 560 -3.17 -1.92 7.79
C TRP A 560 -2.33 -0.87 8.52
N LEU A 561 -1.00 -0.91 8.38
CA LEU A 561 -0.05 0.00 9.04
C LEU A 561 0.13 1.33 8.30
N ASN A 562 -0.56 1.54 7.15
CA ASN A 562 -0.49 2.74 6.30
C ASN A 562 0.89 3.01 5.67
N ILE A 563 1.71 1.96 5.46
CA ILE A 563 3.10 2.08 4.97
C ILE A 563 3.20 2.61 3.54
N SER A 564 2.14 2.51 2.73
CA SER A 564 2.10 3.09 1.38
C SER A 564 2.43 4.59 1.37
N LYS A 565 1.98 5.33 2.39
CA LYS A 565 2.24 6.77 2.55
C LYS A 565 3.69 7.12 2.90
N LEU A 566 4.53 6.14 3.25
CA LEU A 566 5.95 6.39 3.51
C LEU A 566 6.66 7.03 2.30
N ALA A 567 6.20 6.71 1.08
CA ALA A 567 6.75 7.29 -0.15
C ALA A 567 6.48 8.81 -0.28
N GLU A 568 5.46 9.33 0.40
CA GLU A 568 5.07 10.74 0.38
C GLU A 568 5.90 11.59 1.35
N ILE A 569 6.58 10.95 2.32
CA ILE A 569 7.40 11.65 3.30
C ILE A 569 8.80 11.86 2.72
N ASP A 570 9.18 13.11 2.53
CA ASP A 570 10.50 13.51 2.04
C ASP A 570 11.24 14.31 3.14
N PRO A 571 12.10 13.66 3.95
CA PRO A 571 12.81 14.35 5.04
C PRO A 571 13.71 15.46 4.52
N ASP A 572 13.74 16.59 5.22
CA ASP A 572 14.62 17.72 4.90
C ASP A 572 16.10 17.31 5.03
N ALA A 573 16.78 17.18 3.90
CA ALA A 573 18.18 16.76 3.85
C ALA A 573 19.16 17.71 4.57
N ASN A 574 18.77 18.98 4.77
CA ASN A 574 19.60 19.92 5.57
C ASN A 574 19.49 19.62 7.07
N ILE A 575 18.35 19.07 7.47
CA ILE A 575 18.08 18.68 8.86
C ILE A 575 18.58 17.28 9.14
N PHE A 576 18.39 16.38 8.17
CA PHE A 576 18.70 14.97 8.29
C PHE A 576 19.65 14.56 7.14
N PRO A 577 20.96 14.89 7.24
CA PRO A 577 21.93 14.62 6.19
C PRO A 577 22.28 13.12 6.16
N TYR A 578 21.49 12.32 5.43
CA TYR A 578 21.79 10.90 5.24
C TYR A 578 22.40 10.65 3.86
N ALA A 579 23.19 9.59 3.78
CA ALA A 579 23.66 9.06 2.52
C ALA A 579 22.54 8.24 1.86
N GLY A 580 21.74 8.88 1.02
CA GLY A 580 20.68 8.24 0.24
C GLY A 580 19.29 8.22 0.91
N ASP A 581 18.31 7.69 0.18
CA ASP A 581 16.91 7.57 0.62
C ASP A 581 16.70 6.26 1.40
N PRO A 582 16.34 6.30 2.71
CA PRO A 582 16.18 5.10 3.52
C PRO A 582 14.82 4.41 3.33
N ARG A 583 13.87 5.02 2.60
CA ARG A 583 12.47 4.53 2.49
C ARG A 583 12.38 3.11 1.94
N ALA A 584 13.19 2.79 0.95
CA ALA A 584 13.24 1.45 0.37
C ALA A 584 13.74 0.41 1.40
N ASP A 585 14.78 0.74 2.15
CA ASP A 585 15.33 -0.13 3.19
C ASP A 585 14.34 -0.31 4.35
N TYR A 586 13.73 0.76 4.81
CA TYR A 586 12.69 0.71 5.84
C TYR A 586 11.50 -0.17 5.44
N ARG A 587 11.05 -0.06 4.19
CA ARG A 587 9.98 -0.92 3.67
C ARG A 587 10.41 -2.39 3.66
N ASN A 588 11.64 -2.67 3.23
CA ASN A 588 12.15 -4.05 3.17
C ASN A 588 12.43 -4.64 4.55
N GLU A 589 12.99 -3.85 5.48
CA GLU A 589 13.12 -4.24 6.89
C GLU A 589 11.78 -4.68 7.46
N LEU A 590 10.76 -3.81 7.32
CA LEU A 590 9.43 -4.05 7.88
C LEU A 590 8.76 -5.25 7.22
N ARG A 591 8.86 -5.39 5.89
CA ARG A 591 8.32 -6.52 5.14
C ARG A 591 8.91 -7.85 5.63
N LEU A 592 10.24 -7.94 5.72
CA LEU A 592 10.93 -9.15 6.17
C LEU A 592 10.60 -9.48 7.63
N PHE A 593 10.51 -8.47 8.48
CA PHE A 593 10.14 -8.63 9.88
C PHE A 593 8.72 -9.19 10.03
N ILE A 594 7.74 -8.61 9.36
CA ILE A 594 6.35 -9.10 9.42
C ILE A 594 6.23 -10.48 8.77
N ASP A 595 6.90 -10.69 7.62
CA ASP A 595 6.91 -11.96 6.91
C ASP A 595 7.45 -13.10 7.80
N SER A 596 8.48 -12.83 8.61
CA SER A 596 9.01 -13.82 9.56
C SER A 596 7.98 -14.20 10.63
N VAL A 597 7.21 -13.24 11.16
CA VAL A 597 6.17 -13.53 12.15
C VAL A 597 5.03 -14.36 11.53
N PHE A 598 4.59 -14.00 10.33
CA PHE A 598 3.44 -14.63 9.67
C PHE A 598 3.80 -16.00 9.07
N ARG A 599 4.90 -16.10 8.34
CA ARG A 599 5.28 -17.31 7.60
C ARG A 599 5.94 -18.37 8.48
N GLU A 600 6.74 -17.95 9.46
CA GLU A 600 7.33 -18.85 10.44
C GLU A 600 6.34 -19.23 11.56
N ASP A 601 5.10 -18.71 11.47
CA ASP A 601 3.99 -19.01 12.38
C ASP A 601 4.28 -18.69 13.84
N HIS A 602 4.82 -17.52 14.09
CA HIS A 602 5.11 -17.03 15.44
C HIS A 602 3.83 -16.52 16.14
N ASN A 603 3.97 -16.24 17.44
CA ASN A 603 3.00 -15.45 18.18
C ASN A 603 2.91 -14.05 17.56
N VAL A 604 1.68 -13.58 17.25
CA VAL A 604 1.52 -12.24 16.64
C VAL A 604 1.93 -11.10 17.57
N MET A 605 2.03 -11.35 18.88
CA MET A 605 2.57 -10.39 19.85
C MET A 605 4.05 -10.08 19.60
N ASP A 606 4.78 -10.93 18.86
CA ASP A 606 6.15 -10.67 18.42
C ASP A 606 6.23 -9.43 17.51
N LEU A 607 5.12 -9.06 16.84
CA LEU A 607 5.05 -7.77 16.13
C LEU A 607 5.29 -6.58 17.06
N LEU A 608 4.96 -6.68 18.33
CA LEU A 608 5.22 -5.64 19.33
C LEU A 608 6.49 -5.91 20.15
N GLY A 609 6.80 -7.19 20.44
CA GLY A 609 7.79 -7.57 21.44
C GLY A 609 9.10 -8.16 20.91
N ALA A 610 9.21 -8.53 19.64
CA ALA A 610 10.37 -9.23 19.13
C ALA A 610 11.67 -8.43 19.25
N ASN A 611 12.72 -9.09 19.72
CA ASN A 611 14.06 -8.54 19.94
C ASN A 611 14.97 -8.64 18.71
N TYR A 612 14.42 -8.75 17.51
CA TYR A 612 15.18 -8.86 16.27
C TYR A 612 14.61 -8.00 15.15
N THR A 613 15.42 -7.78 14.13
CA THR A 613 15.02 -7.16 12.88
C THR A 613 15.82 -7.72 11.71
N TYR A 614 15.58 -7.21 10.50
CA TYR A 614 16.33 -7.55 9.30
C TYR A 614 17.09 -6.34 8.79
N LEU A 615 18.39 -6.49 8.57
CA LEU A 615 19.28 -5.38 8.20
C LEU A 615 20.18 -5.79 7.03
N ASN A 616 20.45 -4.81 6.17
CA ASN A 616 21.64 -4.74 5.32
C ASN A 616 22.68 -3.81 6.00
N GLU A 617 23.88 -3.67 5.43
CA GLU A 617 24.93 -2.80 5.98
C GLU A 617 24.47 -1.35 6.13
N ARG A 618 23.78 -0.80 5.11
CA ARG A 618 23.33 0.59 5.08
C ARG A 618 22.40 0.90 6.25
N LEU A 619 21.38 0.07 6.44
CA LEU A 619 20.43 0.27 7.53
C LEU A 619 21.03 0.00 8.91
N ALA A 620 21.94 -0.98 9.01
CA ALA A 620 22.67 -1.26 10.25
C ALA A 620 23.53 -0.06 10.69
N LEU A 621 24.21 0.58 9.75
CA LEU A 621 24.99 1.80 10.03
C LEU A 621 24.09 2.94 10.52
N MET A 622 22.91 3.12 9.92
CA MET A 622 21.92 4.12 10.37
C MET A 622 21.45 3.85 11.80
N TYR A 623 21.25 2.61 12.16
CA TYR A 623 20.84 2.22 13.52
C TYR A 623 22.02 2.14 14.52
N GLY A 624 23.25 2.40 14.08
CA GLY A 624 24.45 2.29 14.91
C GLY A 624 24.84 0.84 15.24
N ILE A 625 24.33 -0.14 14.49
CA ILE A 625 24.59 -1.57 14.68
C ILE A 625 25.83 -1.95 13.90
N LYS A 626 26.82 -2.50 14.59
CA LYS A 626 28.11 -2.92 14.02
C LYS A 626 28.03 -4.35 13.50
N ASN A 627 29.04 -4.71 12.67
CA ASN A 627 29.26 -6.08 12.17
C ASN A 627 28.22 -6.63 11.17
N VAL A 628 27.38 -5.79 10.57
CA VAL A 628 26.56 -6.11 9.41
C VAL A 628 27.25 -5.54 8.17
N ARG A 629 27.58 -6.37 7.17
CA ARG A 629 28.31 -5.97 5.96
C ARG A 629 27.57 -6.42 4.71
N GLY A 630 27.66 -5.60 3.67
CA GLY A 630 27.09 -5.86 2.33
C GLY A 630 25.57 -5.64 2.28
N ASP A 631 25.01 -5.86 1.07
CA ASP A 631 23.61 -5.55 0.75
C ASP A 631 22.62 -6.61 1.19
N GLN A 632 23.13 -7.80 1.50
CA GLN A 632 22.28 -8.95 1.80
C GLN A 632 21.55 -8.74 3.12
N TRP A 633 20.24 -8.88 3.06
CA TRP A 633 19.38 -8.80 4.21
C TRP A 633 19.55 -10.04 5.11
N ARG A 634 19.70 -9.81 6.40
CA ARG A 634 19.87 -10.87 7.40
C ARG A 634 19.16 -10.52 8.70
N ARG A 635 18.68 -11.55 9.40
CA ARG A 635 18.13 -11.41 10.74
C ARG A 635 19.25 -11.00 11.70
N VAL A 636 19.00 -9.97 12.50
CA VAL A 636 19.92 -9.42 13.49
C VAL A 636 19.18 -9.28 14.82
N GLU A 637 19.75 -9.84 15.87
CA GLU A 637 19.27 -9.63 17.22
C GLU A 637 19.62 -8.23 17.70
N LEU A 638 18.65 -7.56 18.29
CA LEU A 638 18.77 -6.21 18.80
C LEU A 638 19.18 -6.24 20.27
N THR A 639 20.21 -5.49 20.62
CA THR A 639 20.61 -5.26 22.00
C THR A 639 19.97 -4.01 22.59
N ASP A 640 19.53 -3.08 21.73
CA ASP A 640 18.79 -1.88 22.10
C ASP A 640 17.29 -2.21 22.20
N THR A 641 16.78 -2.28 23.43
CA THR A 641 15.38 -2.63 23.71
C THR A 641 14.40 -1.61 23.16
N HIS A 642 14.79 -0.33 22.98
CA HIS A 642 13.95 0.71 22.43
C HIS A 642 13.52 0.41 20.98
N ARG A 643 14.29 -0.41 20.23
CA ARG A 643 14.00 -0.78 18.84
C ARG A 643 13.21 -2.08 18.67
N TYR A 644 12.75 -2.69 19.77
CA TYR A 644 11.97 -3.92 19.68
C TYR A 644 10.60 -3.70 19.00
N GLY A 645 10.16 -4.68 18.22
CA GLY A 645 8.87 -4.71 17.55
C GLY A 645 8.63 -3.55 16.57
N LEU A 646 7.37 -3.32 16.21
CA LEU A 646 6.93 -2.32 15.21
C LEU A 646 7.28 -0.88 15.62
N LEU A 647 7.19 -0.57 16.93
CA LEU A 647 7.40 0.80 17.43
C LEU A 647 8.81 1.32 17.20
N GLY A 648 9.80 0.42 17.11
CA GLY A 648 11.21 0.77 16.87
C GLY A 648 11.62 0.77 15.39
N LYS A 649 10.70 0.43 14.45
CA LYS A 649 11.02 0.35 13.02
C LYS A 649 11.07 1.73 12.36
N GLY A 650 12.12 1.97 11.58
CA GLY A 650 12.31 3.23 10.87
C GLY A 650 11.13 3.63 9.99
N ALA A 651 10.48 2.66 9.34
CA ALA A 651 9.28 2.89 8.53
C ALA A 651 8.13 3.54 9.34
N VAL A 652 7.85 3.04 10.54
CA VAL A 652 6.78 3.54 11.41
C VAL A 652 7.13 4.93 11.95
N LEU A 653 8.37 5.10 12.42
CA LEU A 653 8.84 6.35 13.02
C LEU A 653 8.88 7.50 12.00
N MET A 654 9.27 7.21 10.77
CA MET A 654 9.31 8.19 9.67
C MET A 654 7.91 8.51 9.16
N LEU A 655 7.05 7.51 8.95
CA LEU A 655 5.67 7.70 8.53
C LEU A 655 4.86 8.60 9.47
N THR A 656 5.19 8.56 10.76
CA THR A 656 4.52 9.30 11.82
C THR A 656 5.25 10.59 12.22
N ALA A 657 5.97 11.18 11.27
CA ALA A 657 6.70 12.43 11.43
C ALA A 657 6.39 13.41 10.28
N TYR A 658 6.78 14.64 10.44
CA TYR A 658 6.84 15.64 9.36
C TYR A 658 8.23 15.64 8.71
N PRO A 659 8.39 16.18 7.50
CA PRO A 659 9.70 16.24 6.85
C PRO A 659 10.81 16.90 7.68
N ASN A 660 10.47 17.86 8.52
CA ASN A 660 11.41 18.67 9.27
C ASN A 660 11.43 18.42 10.79
N ARG A 661 10.46 17.65 11.33
CA ARG A 661 10.33 17.43 12.78
C ARG A 661 9.49 16.19 13.11
N THR A 662 9.60 15.73 14.32
CA THR A 662 8.72 14.71 14.91
C THR A 662 7.30 15.24 15.17
N SER A 663 6.38 14.32 15.37
CA SER A 663 4.99 14.63 15.73
C SER A 663 4.44 13.62 16.74
N PRO A 664 4.47 13.94 18.05
CA PRO A 664 3.82 13.11 19.06
C PRO A 664 2.35 12.84 18.76
N VAL A 665 1.63 13.81 18.18
CA VAL A 665 0.24 13.67 17.77
C VAL A 665 0.06 12.55 16.72
N LEU A 666 0.84 12.60 15.63
CA LEU A 666 0.77 11.57 14.59
C LEU A 666 1.19 10.19 15.12
N ARG A 667 2.23 10.12 15.96
CA ARG A 667 2.70 8.88 16.61
C ARG A 667 1.62 8.29 17.51
N GLY A 668 1.04 9.10 18.38
CA GLY A 668 -0.02 8.67 19.30
C GLY A 668 -1.31 8.27 18.56
N ALA A 669 -1.71 9.04 17.55
CA ALA A 669 -2.86 8.71 16.71
C ALA A 669 -2.64 7.37 15.96
N TRP A 670 -1.44 7.13 15.43
CA TRP A 670 -1.09 5.88 14.77
C TRP A 670 -1.16 4.67 15.74
N VAL A 671 -0.66 4.82 16.98
CA VAL A 671 -0.77 3.77 18.00
C VAL A 671 -2.23 3.48 18.33
N LEU A 672 -3.03 4.52 18.56
CA LEU A 672 -4.47 4.35 18.84
C LEU A 672 -5.19 3.67 17.67
N GLU A 673 -4.95 4.11 16.45
CA GLU A 673 -5.68 3.62 15.28
C GLU A 673 -5.19 2.23 14.84
N ARG A 674 -3.87 2.03 14.70
CA ARG A 674 -3.29 0.85 14.05
C ARG A 674 -2.99 -0.28 15.02
N ILE A 675 -2.67 0.04 16.28
CA ILE A 675 -2.33 -0.96 17.30
C ILE A 675 -3.54 -1.24 18.20
N ASN A 676 -4.20 -0.18 18.69
CA ASN A 676 -5.32 -0.33 19.63
C ASN A 676 -6.70 -0.47 18.97
N GLY A 677 -6.83 -0.20 17.65
CA GLY A 677 -8.10 -0.26 16.93
C GLY A 677 -9.13 0.80 17.36
N THR A 678 -8.65 1.87 17.96
CA THR A 678 -9.51 2.92 18.57
C THR A 678 -9.11 4.29 17.98
N PRO A 679 -9.45 4.58 16.70
CA PRO A 679 -9.06 5.82 16.07
C PRO A 679 -9.57 7.04 16.85
N PRO A 680 -8.74 8.08 17.05
CA PRO A 680 -9.20 9.33 17.63
C PRO A 680 -10.23 10.00 16.70
N ALA A 681 -11.06 10.87 17.27
CA ALA A 681 -11.96 11.69 16.45
C ALA A 681 -11.16 12.62 15.53
N SER A 682 -11.73 12.94 14.36
CA SER A 682 -11.15 13.93 13.48
C SER A 682 -11.02 15.29 14.19
N PRO A 683 -9.91 16.02 13.96
CA PRO A 683 -9.74 17.34 14.58
C PRO A 683 -10.87 18.27 14.13
N PRO A 684 -11.33 19.20 15.02
CA PRO A 684 -12.28 20.22 14.63
C PRO A 684 -11.77 21.05 13.44
N PRO A 685 -12.65 21.62 12.61
CA PRO A 685 -12.22 22.56 11.57
C PRO A 685 -11.54 23.78 12.21
N ASN A 686 -10.53 24.33 11.54
CA ASN A 686 -9.80 25.53 11.95
C ASN A 686 -8.95 25.40 13.23
N VAL A 687 -8.34 24.23 13.46
CA VAL A 687 -7.34 24.09 14.52
C VAL A 687 -6.09 24.91 14.16
N GLU A 688 -5.72 25.86 15.04
CA GLU A 688 -4.49 26.63 14.87
C GLU A 688 -3.27 25.70 14.92
N SER A 689 -2.37 25.85 13.95
CA SER A 689 -1.07 25.17 13.99
C SER A 689 -0.25 25.65 15.19
N LEU A 690 0.69 24.82 15.66
CA LEU A 690 1.64 25.23 16.67
C LEU A 690 2.37 26.49 16.19
N LYS A 691 2.43 27.52 17.04
CA LYS A 691 3.09 28.79 16.72
C LYS A 691 4.62 28.61 16.73
N ASP A 692 5.26 29.07 15.69
CA ASP A 692 6.72 29.14 15.65
C ASP A 692 7.25 30.08 16.73
N THR A 693 8.46 29.77 17.24
CA THR A 693 9.17 30.64 18.18
C THR A 693 9.48 31.98 17.50
N LYS A 694 9.12 33.07 18.12
CA LYS A 694 9.42 34.42 17.59
C LYS A 694 10.93 34.66 17.55
N PRO A 695 11.42 35.43 16.57
CA PRO A 695 12.83 35.81 16.56
C PRO A 695 13.24 36.48 17.89
N GLY A 696 14.33 35.98 18.53
CA GLY A 696 14.84 36.46 19.81
C GLY A 696 14.26 35.81 21.07
N GLU A 697 13.22 34.95 20.94
CA GLU A 697 12.76 34.11 22.05
C GLU A 697 13.55 32.80 22.12
N LYS A 698 13.76 32.30 23.35
CA LYS A 698 14.36 30.95 23.52
C LYS A 698 13.43 29.91 22.92
N PRO A 699 13.94 29.03 22.04
CA PRO A 699 13.11 27.96 21.47
C PRO A 699 12.53 27.06 22.58
N LYS A 700 11.23 26.81 22.50
CA LYS A 700 10.53 25.87 23.38
C LYS A 700 10.61 24.49 22.81
N THR A 701 10.70 23.49 23.67
CA THR A 701 10.53 22.08 23.24
C THR A 701 9.15 21.86 22.65
N LEU A 702 9.01 20.84 21.80
CA LEU A 702 7.72 20.48 21.21
C LEU A 702 6.66 20.19 22.31
N LYS A 703 7.06 19.54 23.41
CA LYS A 703 6.18 19.26 24.56
C LYS A 703 5.68 20.53 25.23
N GLU A 704 6.55 21.52 25.45
CA GLU A 704 6.14 22.82 25.99
C GLU A 704 5.19 23.59 25.07
N GLN A 705 5.41 23.54 23.76
CA GLN A 705 4.50 24.16 22.79
C GLN A 705 3.12 23.50 22.82
N MET A 706 3.07 22.16 22.85
CA MET A 706 1.84 21.39 22.93
C MET A 706 1.12 21.58 24.27
N ALA A 707 1.84 21.79 25.38
CA ALA A 707 1.23 22.07 26.67
C ALA A 707 0.34 23.30 26.67
N VAL A 708 0.74 24.38 25.95
CA VAL A 708 -0.09 25.58 25.76
C VAL A 708 -1.35 25.26 24.94
N HIS A 709 -1.24 24.47 23.88
CA HIS A 709 -2.39 24.08 23.05
C HIS A 709 -3.42 23.24 23.84
N ARG A 710 -2.94 22.36 24.72
CA ARG A 710 -3.78 21.45 25.55
C ARG A 710 -4.50 22.13 26.71
N GLN A 711 -4.28 23.41 27.00
CA GLN A 711 -4.98 24.11 28.08
C GLN A 711 -6.50 24.20 27.84
N LYS A 712 -6.97 24.13 26.60
CA LYS A 712 -8.40 24.10 26.28
C LYS A 712 -8.98 22.69 26.58
N PRO A 713 -10.03 22.57 27.40
CA PRO A 713 -10.64 21.26 27.74
C PRO A 713 -11.06 20.45 26.51
N SER A 714 -11.57 21.11 25.48
CA SER A 714 -11.98 20.48 24.22
C SER A 714 -10.80 19.86 23.45
N CYS A 715 -9.59 20.43 23.54
CA CYS A 715 -8.37 19.87 22.97
C CYS A 715 -7.83 18.74 23.85
N PHE A 716 -7.84 18.93 25.18
CA PHE A 716 -7.33 17.96 26.12
C PHE A 716 -8.10 16.63 26.10
N SER A 717 -9.37 16.64 25.75
CA SER A 717 -10.22 15.44 25.65
C SER A 717 -9.63 14.34 24.74
N CYS A 718 -8.97 14.71 23.64
CA CYS A 718 -8.29 13.79 22.73
C CYS A 718 -6.78 13.72 23.02
N HIS A 719 -6.14 14.90 23.21
CA HIS A 719 -4.70 14.99 23.43
C HIS A 719 -4.24 14.38 24.76
N GLY A 720 -5.11 14.28 25.76
CA GLY A 720 -4.81 13.63 27.02
C GLY A 720 -4.55 12.13 26.91
N VAL A 721 -5.05 11.47 25.86
CA VAL A 721 -4.76 10.06 25.55
C VAL A 721 -3.68 9.92 24.49
N MET A 722 -3.80 10.69 23.42
CA MET A 722 -2.97 10.56 22.22
C MET A 722 -1.52 11.01 22.45
N ASP A 723 -1.33 12.16 23.09
CA ASP A 723 0.01 12.74 23.25
C ASP A 723 0.94 11.90 24.13
N PRO A 724 0.53 11.33 25.28
CA PRO A 724 1.36 10.46 26.09
C PRO A 724 1.95 9.27 25.31
N LEU A 725 1.16 8.67 24.43
CA LEU A 725 1.57 7.56 23.56
C LEU A 725 2.66 8.02 22.57
N GLY A 726 2.52 9.24 22.04
CA GLY A 726 3.49 9.80 21.10
C GLY A 726 4.76 10.32 21.76
N PHE A 727 4.65 10.93 22.95
CA PHE A 727 5.83 11.38 23.71
C PHE A 727 6.76 10.24 24.09
N ALA A 728 6.22 9.07 24.42
CA ALA A 728 7.04 7.88 24.71
C ALA A 728 8.01 7.52 23.56
N LEU A 729 7.73 7.95 22.33
CA LEU A 729 8.57 7.71 21.14
C LEU A 729 9.43 8.93 20.75
N GLU A 730 9.42 10.04 21.50
CA GLU A 730 10.03 11.31 21.08
C GLU A 730 11.56 11.26 21.04
N ASN A 731 12.19 10.31 21.72
CA ASN A 731 13.62 10.05 21.60
C ASN A 731 14.04 9.52 20.21
N PHE A 732 13.10 9.07 19.38
CA PHE A 732 13.34 8.85 17.97
C PHE A 732 13.07 10.13 17.17
N ASP A 733 14.01 10.54 16.33
CA ASP A 733 13.83 11.68 15.45
C ASP A 733 12.85 11.41 14.29
N ALA A 734 12.71 12.33 13.35
CA ALA A 734 11.78 12.20 12.24
C ALA A 734 12.14 11.11 11.22
N VAL A 735 13.36 10.62 11.23
CA VAL A 735 13.83 9.52 10.37
C VAL A 735 14.13 8.25 11.18
N GLY A 736 13.71 8.21 12.45
CA GLY A 736 13.83 7.03 13.30
C GLY A 736 15.21 6.83 13.92
N LEU A 737 16.08 7.83 13.96
CA LEU A 737 17.34 7.75 14.68
C LEU A 737 17.16 8.18 16.13
N TRP A 738 17.92 7.53 17.03
CA TRP A 738 17.87 7.83 18.45
C TRP A 738 18.55 9.15 18.78
N ARG A 739 17.91 10.01 19.59
CA ARG A 739 18.42 11.29 20.07
C ARG A 739 18.10 11.49 21.54
N GLN A 740 18.96 12.21 22.26
CA GLN A 740 18.78 12.55 23.67
C GLN A 740 18.38 14.01 23.88
N LYS A 741 18.60 14.87 22.89
CA LYS A 741 18.29 16.29 22.96
C LYS A 741 17.35 16.73 21.83
N ASP A 742 16.48 17.66 22.18
CA ASP A 742 15.71 18.41 21.18
C ASP A 742 16.69 19.28 20.38
N ARG A 743 16.54 19.24 19.06
CA ARG A 743 17.47 19.92 18.17
C ARG A 743 17.36 21.44 18.23
N MET A 744 16.15 21.97 18.39
CA MET A 744 15.88 23.40 18.35
C MET A 744 16.07 24.03 19.74
N ALA A 745 15.58 23.35 20.77
CA ALA A 745 15.67 23.82 22.15
C ALA A 745 16.98 23.45 22.84
N GLU A 746 17.79 22.54 22.23
CA GLU A 746 19.05 21.98 22.78
C GLU A 746 18.92 21.38 24.18
N SER A 747 17.73 21.19 24.66
CA SER A 747 17.42 20.60 25.97
C SER A 747 17.24 19.09 25.88
N VAL A 748 17.37 18.40 27.00
CA VAL A 748 17.10 16.97 27.11
C VAL A 748 15.62 16.70 26.74
N ILE A 749 15.38 15.67 25.95
CA ILE A 749 14.03 15.29 25.57
C ILE A 749 13.29 14.75 26.79
N ASP A 750 12.12 15.31 27.04
CA ASP A 750 11.15 14.78 28.01
C ASP A 750 10.09 13.93 27.29
N SER A 751 10.29 12.61 27.31
CA SER A 751 9.38 11.63 26.73
C SER A 751 8.27 11.18 27.69
N SER A 752 8.18 11.75 28.90
CA SER A 752 7.21 11.35 29.90
C SER A 752 5.76 11.67 29.49
N GLY A 753 4.83 10.83 29.89
CA GLY A 753 3.41 11.01 29.73
C GLY A 753 2.63 10.11 30.71
N GLU A 754 1.35 10.40 30.89
CA GLU A 754 0.46 9.61 31.74
C GLU A 754 -0.87 9.44 31.03
N LEU A 755 -1.34 8.19 30.94
CA LEU A 755 -2.65 7.87 30.39
C LEU A 755 -3.77 8.16 31.40
N PRO A 756 -5.03 8.27 30.95
CA PRO A 756 -6.16 8.58 31.87
C PRO A 756 -6.33 7.60 33.02
N ASP A 757 -5.88 6.36 32.90
CA ASP A 757 -5.92 5.34 33.95
C ASP A 757 -4.71 5.37 34.90
N GLY A 758 -3.84 6.40 34.79
CA GLY A 758 -2.66 6.56 35.62
C GLY A 758 -1.43 5.79 35.14
N THR A 759 -1.47 5.12 33.99
CA THR A 759 -0.31 4.43 33.43
C THR A 759 0.74 5.44 32.98
N LYS A 760 1.93 5.34 33.55
CA LYS A 760 3.07 6.24 33.24
C LYS A 760 3.89 5.67 32.08
N LEU A 761 4.21 6.53 31.12
CA LEU A 761 4.99 6.22 29.95
C LEU A 761 6.18 7.20 29.90
N ASN A 762 7.41 6.70 29.96
CA ASN A 762 8.63 7.53 29.95
C ASN A 762 9.58 7.13 28.82
N SER A 763 9.29 6.05 28.11
CA SER A 763 10.17 5.47 27.10
C SER A 763 9.38 4.62 26.08
N PRO A 764 9.97 4.27 24.94
CA PRO A 764 9.39 3.27 24.02
C PRO A 764 9.14 1.93 24.70
N ASP A 765 9.98 1.55 25.68
CA ASP A 765 9.84 0.32 26.44
C ASP A 765 8.59 0.32 27.32
N ASP A 766 8.31 1.44 28.00
CA ASP A 766 7.09 1.58 28.82
C ASP A 766 5.84 1.46 27.94
N LEU A 767 5.83 2.14 26.80
CA LEU A 767 4.74 2.05 25.84
C LEU A 767 4.55 0.61 25.35
N ARG A 768 5.64 -0.04 24.93
CA ARG A 768 5.58 -1.44 24.48
C ARG A 768 5.07 -2.37 25.58
N ASN A 769 5.56 -2.22 26.80
CA ASN A 769 5.14 -3.04 27.92
C ASN A 769 3.66 -2.82 28.27
N ALA A 770 3.16 -1.58 28.18
CA ALA A 770 1.74 -1.26 28.37
C ALA A 770 0.84 -1.94 27.31
N LEU A 771 1.31 -1.98 26.04
CA LEU A 771 0.59 -2.66 24.95
C LEU A 771 0.64 -4.20 25.14
N LEU A 772 1.79 -4.75 25.50
CA LEU A 772 1.97 -6.20 25.74
C LEU A 772 1.17 -6.70 26.95
N ALA A 773 0.87 -5.82 27.91
CA ALA A 773 0.05 -6.16 29.08
C ALA A 773 -1.44 -6.38 28.73
N ASN A 774 -1.89 -5.98 27.55
CA ASN A 774 -3.27 -6.16 27.07
C ASN A 774 -3.27 -6.82 25.69
N PRO A 775 -2.83 -8.08 25.56
CA PRO A 775 -2.66 -8.75 24.27
C PRO A 775 -3.95 -8.84 23.46
N ASP A 776 -5.09 -9.09 24.12
CA ASP A 776 -6.39 -9.23 23.45
C ASP A 776 -6.77 -8.01 22.64
N GLN A 777 -6.43 -6.80 23.08
CA GLN A 777 -6.76 -5.58 22.34
C GLN A 777 -6.00 -5.49 21.02
N PHE A 778 -4.71 -5.79 21.04
CA PHE A 778 -3.89 -5.81 19.81
C PHE A 778 -4.32 -6.93 18.87
N VAL A 779 -4.52 -8.15 19.40
CA VAL A 779 -4.96 -9.30 18.60
C VAL A 779 -6.35 -9.07 18.02
N GLN A 780 -7.25 -8.41 18.75
CA GLN A 780 -8.56 -8.01 18.24
C GLN A 780 -8.44 -7.05 17.07
N THR A 781 -7.58 -6.02 17.19
CA THR A 781 -7.32 -5.07 16.10
C THR A 781 -6.75 -5.78 14.86
N LEU A 782 -5.72 -6.62 15.04
CA LEU A 782 -5.14 -7.40 13.95
C LEU A 782 -6.20 -8.30 13.29
N THR A 783 -7.01 -9.00 14.08
CA THR A 783 -8.07 -9.91 13.59
C THR A 783 -9.14 -9.14 12.81
N GLU A 784 -9.60 -7.98 13.31
CA GLU A 784 -10.58 -7.11 12.63
C GLU A 784 -10.05 -6.66 11.27
N LYS A 785 -8.80 -6.16 11.21
CA LYS A 785 -8.18 -5.73 9.96
C LYS A 785 -7.90 -6.89 9.00
N LEU A 786 -7.49 -8.05 9.52
CA LEU A 786 -7.27 -9.25 8.72
C LEU A 786 -8.60 -9.80 8.16
N MET A 787 -9.69 -9.72 8.93
CA MET A 787 -11.03 -10.06 8.44
C MET A 787 -11.51 -9.08 7.35
N THR A 788 -11.30 -7.77 7.51
CA THR A 788 -11.62 -6.79 6.47
C THR A 788 -10.92 -7.17 5.15
N TYR A 789 -9.63 -7.48 5.22
CA TYR A 789 -8.84 -7.90 4.06
C TYR A 789 -9.32 -9.24 3.46
N ALA A 790 -9.57 -10.24 4.30
CA ALA A 790 -9.99 -11.58 3.89
C ALA A 790 -11.40 -11.60 3.25
N LEU A 791 -12.32 -10.79 3.78
CA LEU A 791 -13.69 -10.71 3.32
C LEU A 791 -13.86 -9.78 2.10
N GLY A 792 -12.92 -8.86 1.88
CA GLY A 792 -13.03 -7.82 0.86
C GLY A 792 -14.17 -6.83 1.12
N ARG A 793 -14.51 -6.62 2.38
CA ARG A 793 -15.43 -5.61 2.88
C ARG A 793 -15.01 -5.11 4.25
N VAL A 794 -15.40 -3.91 4.59
CA VAL A 794 -15.20 -3.39 5.96
C VAL A 794 -15.94 -4.28 6.96
N THR A 795 -15.29 -4.57 8.09
CA THR A 795 -15.95 -5.24 9.21
C THR A 795 -16.97 -4.30 9.86
N GLU A 796 -18.13 -4.83 10.18
CA GLU A 796 -19.24 -4.11 10.79
C GLU A 796 -19.49 -4.60 12.22
N TYR A 797 -20.38 -3.95 12.96
CA TYR A 797 -20.68 -4.31 14.34
C TYR A 797 -21.06 -5.79 14.50
N HIS A 798 -21.78 -6.36 13.55
CA HIS A 798 -22.22 -7.77 13.58
C HIS A 798 -21.07 -8.78 13.36
N ASP A 799 -19.87 -8.34 12.90
CA ASP A 799 -18.68 -9.19 12.82
C ASP A 799 -17.91 -9.26 14.14
N MET A 800 -18.10 -8.29 15.05
CA MET A 800 -17.31 -8.18 16.29
C MET A 800 -17.43 -9.40 17.20
N PRO A 801 -18.58 -10.06 17.35
CA PRO A 801 -18.67 -11.34 18.08
C PRO A 801 -17.78 -12.43 17.49
N THR A 802 -17.67 -12.51 16.16
CA THR A 802 -16.73 -13.44 15.49
C THR A 802 -15.28 -13.05 15.78
N VAL A 803 -14.93 -11.77 15.70
CA VAL A 803 -13.59 -11.27 16.03
C VAL A 803 -13.21 -11.66 17.47
N ARG A 804 -14.07 -11.40 18.45
CA ARG A 804 -13.83 -11.76 19.85
C ARG A 804 -13.69 -13.27 20.06
N SER A 805 -14.50 -14.06 19.34
CA SER A 805 -14.37 -15.52 19.37
C SER A 805 -13.00 -15.99 18.87
N ILE A 806 -12.52 -15.42 17.77
CA ILE A 806 -11.20 -15.72 17.20
C ILE A 806 -10.09 -15.36 18.19
N VAL A 807 -10.18 -14.20 18.86
CA VAL A 807 -9.20 -13.80 19.89
C VAL A 807 -9.16 -14.82 21.02
N ARG A 808 -10.30 -15.19 21.57
CA ARG A 808 -10.40 -16.18 22.67
C ARG A 808 -9.83 -17.56 22.26
N GLU A 809 -10.13 -18.02 21.05
CA GLU A 809 -9.63 -19.31 20.58
C GLU A 809 -8.12 -19.28 20.28
N SER A 810 -7.63 -18.19 19.69
CA SER A 810 -6.19 -18.02 19.40
C SER A 810 -5.35 -17.89 20.67
N ALA A 811 -5.89 -17.31 21.74
CA ALA A 811 -5.22 -17.23 23.03
C ALA A 811 -4.83 -18.60 23.59
N LYS A 812 -5.65 -19.63 23.33
CA LYS A 812 -5.37 -21.02 23.75
C LYS A 812 -4.15 -21.62 23.04
N ASP A 813 -3.79 -21.10 21.87
CA ASP A 813 -2.62 -21.48 21.06
C ASP A 813 -1.58 -20.38 21.01
N ASN A 814 -1.48 -19.58 22.06
CA ASN A 814 -0.48 -18.52 22.20
C ASN A 814 -0.51 -17.53 21.03
N TYR A 815 -1.69 -17.15 20.55
CA TYR A 815 -1.91 -16.21 19.46
C TYR A 815 -1.07 -16.49 18.20
N ARG A 816 -0.91 -17.76 17.81
CA ARG A 816 -0.23 -18.13 16.57
C ARG A 816 -0.97 -17.55 15.36
N PHE A 817 -0.22 -17.03 14.40
CA PHE A 817 -0.81 -16.43 13.20
C PHE A 817 -1.66 -17.43 12.42
N SER A 818 -1.20 -18.68 12.24
CA SER A 818 -1.95 -19.73 11.54
C SER A 818 -3.29 -20.04 12.20
N THR A 819 -3.36 -19.95 13.53
CA THR A 819 -4.61 -20.19 14.29
C THR A 819 -5.61 -19.08 14.02
N ILE A 820 -5.19 -17.82 14.01
CA ILE A 820 -6.07 -16.67 13.66
C ILE A 820 -6.59 -16.84 12.23
N VAL A 821 -5.71 -17.13 11.27
CA VAL A 821 -6.08 -17.38 9.87
C VAL A 821 -7.08 -18.54 9.77
N MET A 822 -6.82 -19.65 10.44
CA MET A 822 -7.70 -20.82 10.40
C MET A 822 -9.09 -20.52 10.96
N GLN A 823 -9.18 -19.79 12.06
CA GLN A 823 -10.44 -19.37 12.66
C GLN A 823 -11.22 -18.40 11.74
N ILE A 824 -10.54 -17.49 11.05
CA ILE A 824 -11.17 -16.62 10.02
C ILE A 824 -11.76 -17.47 8.90
N VAL A 825 -10.99 -18.40 8.35
CA VAL A 825 -11.40 -19.23 7.22
C VAL A 825 -12.58 -20.15 7.58
N GLN A 826 -12.67 -20.58 8.84
CA GLN A 826 -13.77 -21.40 9.37
C GLN A 826 -15.02 -20.59 9.75
N SER A 827 -14.92 -19.26 9.87
CA SER A 827 -16.00 -18.41 10.35
C SER A 827 -17.16 -18.29 9.33
N ASP A 828 -18.35 -18.04 9.86
CA ASP A 828 -19.56 -17.81 9.06
C ASP A 828 -19.41 -16.64 8.07
N PRO A 829 -18.86 -15.47 8.43
CA PRO A 829 -18.61 -14.39 7.46
C PRO A 829 -17.73 -14.81 6.28
N PHE A 830 -16.78 -15.73 6.49
CA PHE A 830 -15.92 -16.21 5.41
C PHE A 830 -16.56 -17.30 4.55
N GLN A 831 -17.45 -18.12 5.11
CA GLN A 831 -18.03 -19.29 4.40
C GLN A 831 -19.44 -19.05 3.89
N LYS A 832 -20.16 -18.07 4.42
CA LYS A 832 -21.58 -17.83 4.13
C LYS A 832 -21.83 -16.44 3.57
N ARG A 833 -23.01 -16.25 3.02
CA ARG A 833 -23.55 -14.97 2.51
C ARG A 833 -25.03 -14.87 2.84
N GLN A 834 -25.52 -13.64 2.94
CA GLN A 834 -26.94 -13.36 3.05
C GLN A 834 -27.50 -12.78 1.75
N VAL A 835 -28.63 -13.31 1.30
CA VAL A 835 -29.36 -12.77 0.14
C VAL A 835 -29.94 -11.40 0.52
N PRO A 836 -29.85 -10.36 -0.34
CA PRO A 836 -30.45 -9.06 -0.09
C PRO A 836 -31.97 -9.19 0.22
N THR A 837 -32.44 -8.51 1.24
CA THR A 837 -33.88 -8.44 1.57
C THR A 837 -34.64 -7.47 0.66
N ASP A 838 -33.95 -6.45 0.16
CA ASP A 838 -34.52 -5.47 -0.74
C ASP A 838 -34.07 -5.72 -2.18
N THR A 839 -35.00 -6.04 -3.06
CA THR A 839 -34.88 -5.72 -4.46
C THR A 839 -35.09 -4.20 -4.60
N ALA A 840 -34.12 -3.39 -4.19
CA ALA A 840 -34.11 -2.00 -4.63
C ALA A 840 -34.13 -2.03 -6.17
N PRO A 841 -35.10 -1.38 -6.83
CA PRO A 841 -35.14 -1.37 -8.29
C PRO A 841 -33.80 -0.77 -8.74
N VAL A 842 -33.11 -1.48 -9.61
CA VAL A 842 -31.96 -0.94 -10.35
C VAL A 842 -32.45 0.39 -10.92
N GLN A 843 -32.01 1.50 -10.36
CA GLN A 843 -32.26 2.81 -10.92
C GLN A 843 -31.77 2.77 -12.37
N LYS A 844 -32.72 2.67 -13.30
CA LYS A 844 -32.47 2.96 -14.71
C LYS A 844 -31.98 4.41 -14.71
N THR A 845 -30.68 4.59 -14.81
CA THR A 845 -30.10 5.88 -15.15
C THR A 845 -30.73 6.28 -16.47
N ALA A 846 -31.68 7.21 -16.36
CA ALA A 846 -32.25 7.85 -17.52
C ALA A 846 -31.12 8.51 -18.29
N SER A 847 -30.93 8.06 -19.53
CA SER A 847 -30.15 8.75 -20.53
C SER A 847 -30.59 10.21 -20.63
N ARG A 848 -29.70 11.13 -20.31
CA ARG A 848 -29.71 12.49 -20.87
C ARG A 848 -28.32 12.80 -21.46
#